data_2612277944db93d0e7a2a4f2dd52305e
#
_entry.id   2612277944db93d0e7a2a4f2dd52305e
#
_cell.length_a   1.000
_cell.length_b   1.000
_cell.length_c   1.000
_cell.angle_alpha   90.00
_cell.angle_beta   90.00
_cell.angle_gamma   90.00
#
_symmetry.space_group_name_H-M   'P 1'
#
loop_
_entity.id
_entity.type
_entity.pdbx_description
1 polymer ?
#
loop_
_entity_poly.entity_id
_entity_poly.type
_entity_poly.pdbx_seq_one_letter_code
_entity_poly.pdbx_strand_id
1 'polypeptide(L)'
;PTSGLFAGEGHIPLACTPSPGSAAPIDGATDKCEVEFDYSNTVRRILEDPRVTKPYSDEQWADVLALGNQVEADLVSSDVRLTMGGEPTFVSIDDMDGVEWNTGALGEHKRERAGVLLRRMQKAFAPGSALQFGQGKWYPGEPFPRWALGCYWRPDGLPVWNDQSLIADDQKDYGFDDKAAKRFADVVCSNLGLDNKYLVPGYEDRLYYLWKEASQPANVDWLTLNLRDSKHRNDLVMALQQGLDTPSGFALPLRWDDADKSWASAKWEFRREEMYLIPGNSPMGFRLPLDSLPWTAEDEREVESQPCPFEDRPPLQDYHGEVEWRYSALIAPPEPTLQHADASKQMVKEWREVPHTTLCIEAREGRLYVFLPPLHYLEHYLDLLSVLEKTAAELKMPILLEGYEPPSDPRLKSFKVTPDPGVIEVNIHPAGSWNELVANTELLYEEARLSRLGAEKFMLDGRHTGTGGGNHVTLGAATPSDSPFLRQPDVLRSILTFWQHHPGLSYLFSGMFIGATSQAPRVDEARDESLYELEIAFQQMPQGHNDQPWLVDRLLRNLLIDTTGNTHRSEFCVDKLYSPDSYTARQGLLEFRGFEMPPHARMSLVQMLLIRTLMVRFWNKPYAHRLVRWGTELHDRFM
;
A
#
# COMPACT_ATOMS: atom_id res chain seq x y z
N PRO A 1 23.31 19.35 -7.32
CA PRO A 1 22.87 20.59 -7.91
C PRO A 1 22.69 20.40 -9.41
N THR A 2 21.74 19.57 -9.83
CA THR A 2 21.29 19.39 -11.21
C THR A 2 19.80 19.05 -11.27
N SER A 3 19.04 19.66 -10.38
CA SER A 3 17.57 19.59 -10.36
C SER A 3 16.94 20.79 -11.06
N GLY A 4 17.37 21.12 -12.26
CA GLY A 4 16.94 22.32 -12.96
C GLY A 4 16.55 22.14 -14.43
N LEU A 5 16.26 20.91 -14.90
CA LEU A 5 16.08 20.70 -16.34
C LEU A 5 14.71 20.20 -16.78
N PHE A 6 13.71 20.04 -15.86
CA PHE A 6 12.36 19.61 -16.24
C PHE A 6 11.24 20.34 -15.46
N ALA A 7 11.41 21.66 -15.27
CA ALA A 7 10.32 22.51 -14.82
C ALA A 7 10.22 23.70 -15.77
N GLY A 8 9.45 23.56 -16.84
CA GLY A 8 9.17 24.61 -17.78
C GLY A 8 8.38 24.06 -18.95
N GLU A 9 7.25 24.67 -19.21
CA GLU A 9 6.41 24.45 -20.37
C GLU A 9 7.23 24.24 -21.64
N GLY A 10 6.90 23.17 -22.37
CA GLY A 10 7.64 22.58 -23.48
C GLY A 10 8.05 23.48 -24.62
N HIS A 11 9.15 24.18 -24.50
CA HIS A 11 9.86 24.72 -25.64
C HIS A 11 11.31 24.22 -25.61
N ILE A 12 11.60 23.21 -26.45
CA ILE A 12 12.98 22.82 -26.74
C ILE A 12 13.41 23.61 -27.96
N PRO A 13 14.38 24.54 -27.87
CA PRO A 13 14.90 25.20 -29.07
C PRO A 13 15.78 24.21 -29.82
N LEU A 14 15.31 23.72 -30.95
CA LEU A 14 16.12 23.01 -31.94
C LEU A 14 16.89 24.04 -32.78
N ALA A 15 18.22 24.07 -32.65
CA ALA A 15 19.08 24.77 -33.58
C ALA A 15 19.01 24.07 -34.95
N CYS A 16 18.42 24.74 -35.94
CA CYS A 16 18.46 24.29 -37.31
C CYS A 16 19.89 24.41 -37.82
N THR A 17 20.61 23.29 -38.02
CA THR A 17 21.84 23.28 -38.84
C THR A 17 21.46 23.25 -40.29
N PRO A 18 21.96 24.19 -41.12
CA PRO A 18 21.67 24.18 -42.56
C PRO A 18 22.36 23.02 -43.23
N SER A 19 21.66 22.36 -44.15
CA SER A 19 22.24 21.34 -45.00
C SER A 19 23.43 21.91 -45.82
N PRO A 20 24.52 21.14 -46.05
CA PRO A 20 25.63 21.63 -46.80
C PRO A 20 25.28 21.79 -48.29
N GLY A 21 25.09 23.01 -48.74
CA GLY A 21 24.86 23.27 -50.14
C GLY A 21 24.29 24.61 -50.56
N SER A 22 23.99 25.55 -49.68
CA SER A 22 23.60 26.89 -50.12
C SER A 22 24.45 27.98 -49.48
N ALA A 23 25.28 28.61 -50.29
CA ALA A 23 26.06 29.78 -49.94
C ALA A 23 25.20 31.04 -50.09
N ALA A 24 25.02 31.81 -48.98
CA ALA A 24 25.07 33.27 -48.94
C ALA A 24 24.75 33.73 -47.53
N PRO A 25 25.47 34.69 -46.98
CA PRO A 25 25.15 35.24 -45.68
C PRO A 25 24.01 36.26 -45.80
N ILE A 26 22.96 36.08 -45.02
CA ILE A 26 21.96 37.11 -44.79
C ILE A 26 22.14 37.62 -43.37
N ASP A 27 22.29 38.94 -43.28
CA ASP A 27 22.47 39.69 -42.08
C ASP A 27 21.31 39.48 -41.05
N GLY A 28 21.71 39.19 -39.83
CA GLY A 28 21.15 39.75 -38.61
C GLY A 28 19.64 39.58 -38.33
N ALA A 29 19.07 38.36 -38.47
CA ALA A 29 17.85 38.02 -37.77
C ALA A 29 17.97 36.59 -37.24
N THR A 30 18.06 36.44 -35.93
CA THR A 30 17.81 35.17 -35.27
C THR A 30 16.32 34.90 -35.29
N ASP A 31 15.82 34.37 -36.42
CA ASP A 31 14.50 33.76 -36.46
C ASP A 31 14.59 32.47 -35.58
N LYS A 32 14.08 32.58 -34.38
CA LYS A 32 13.71 31.43 -33.60
C LYS A 32 12.56 30.75 -34.32
N CYS A 33 12.83 29.71 -35.07
CA CYS A 33 11.82 28.83 -35.58
C CYS A 33 11.25 28.07 -34.38
N GLU A 34 10.18 28.59 -33.79
CA GLU A 34 9.35 27.83 -32.84
C GLU A 34 8.56 26.82 -33.69
N VAL A 35 9.03 25.58 -33.71
CA VAL A 35 8.26 24.48 -34.28
C VAL A 35 7.33 23.99 -33.16
N GLU A 36 6.10 24.42 -33.21
CA GLU A 36 5.03 23.87 -32.41
C GLU A 36 4.74 22.45 -32.92
N PHE A 37 5.21 21.43 -32.21
CA PHE A 37 4.87 20.06 -32.52
C PHE A 37 3.42 19.80 -32.09
N ASP A 38 2.52 19.70 -33.03
CA ASP A 38 1.19 19.16 -32.79
C ASP A 38 1.29 17.63 -32.63
N TYR A 39 1.46 17.20 -31.40
CA TYR A 39 1.52 15.78 -31.03
C TYR A 39 0.18 15.04 -31.27
N SER A 40 -0.91 15.73 -31.50
CA SER A 40 -2.22 15.14 -31.74
C SER A 40 -2.31 14.32 -33.02
N ASN A 41 -1.39 14.56 -33.98
CA ASN A 41 -1.36 13.91 -35.29
C ASN A 41 -0.19 12.92 -35.48
N THR A 42 0.73 12.80 -34.52
CA THR A 42 1.95 11.98 -34.68
C THR A 42 1.74 10.50 -34.42
N VAL A 43 0.76 10.14 -33.60
CA VAL A 43 0.39 8.74 -33.36
C VAL A 43 -1.14 8.63 -33.40
N ARG A 44 -1.66 7.95 -34.41
CA ARG A 44 -3.08 7.59 -34.46
C ARG A 44 -3.32 6.48 -33.45
N ARG A 45 -3.73 6.87 -32.24
CA ARG A 45 -4.17 5.89 -31.25
C ARG A 45 -5.43 5.21 -31.74
N ILE A 46 -5.33 3.91 -31.89
CA ILE A 46 -6.51 3.09 -32.10
C ILE A 46 -7.11 2.91 -30.71
N LEU A 47 -8.30 3.45 -30.50
CA LEU A 47 -9.13 3.15 -29.33
C LEU A 47 -9.64 1.71 -29.47
N GLU A 48 -8.73 0.77 -29.34
CA GLU A 48 -9.06 -0.65 -29.25
C GLU A 48 -9.01 -1.09 -27.80
N ASP A 49 -9.91 -2.00 -27.43
CA ASP A 49 -9.70 -2.77 -26.24
C ASP A 49 -8.30 -3.41 -26.32
N PRO A 50 -7.51 -3.40 -25.26
CA PRO A 50 -6.18 -3.99 -25.27
C PRO A 50 -6.31 -5.42 -25.75
N ARG A 51 -5.89 -5.66 -26.97
CA ARG A 51 -5.86 -7.01 -27.52
C ARG A 51 -4.71 -7.71 -26.94
N VAL A 52 -5.05 -8.56 -26.07
CA VAL A 52 -4.17 -9.54 -25.56
C VAL A 52 -3.87 -10.54 -26.67
N THR A 53 -2.81 -10.28 -27.43
CA THR A 53 -2.28 -11.27 -28.35
C THR A 53 -1.79 -12.42 -27.46
N LYS A 54 -2.36 -13.63 -27.64
CA LYS A 54 -1.88 -14.79 -26.90
C LYS A 54 -0.39 -15.02 -27.25
N PRO A 55 0.54 -14.88 -26.28
CA PRO A 55 1.97 -14.98 -26.59
C PRO A 55 2.42 -16.40 -26.90
N TYR A 56 1.60 -17.40 -26.55
CA TYR A 56 1.88 -18.82 -26.73
C TYR A 56 0.70 -19.50 -27.42
N SER A 57 0.97 -20.55 -28.24
CA SER A 57 -0.08 -21.42 -28.76
C SER A 57 -0.77 -22.17 -27.62
N ASP A 58 -1.95 -22.73 -27.89
CA ASP A 58 -2.68 -23.47 -26.85
C ASP A 58 -1.92 -24.75 -26.42
N GLU A 59 -1.15 -25.37 -27.34
CA GLU A 59 -0.27 -26.51 -27.03
C GLU A 59 0.89 -26.06 -26.14
N GLN A 60 1.60 -24.97 -26.49
CA GLN A 60 2.68 -24.44 -25.68
C GLN A 60 2.20 -24.05 -24.28
N TRP A 61 1.00 -23.47 -24.18
CA TRP A 61 0.42 -23.14 -22.90
C TRP A 61 0.05 -24.36 -22.07
N ALA A 62 -0.46 -25.42 -22.71
CA ALA A 62 -0.72 -26.68 -22.01
C ALA A 62 0.57 -27.31 -21.47
N ASP A 63 1.67 -27.25 -22.22
CA ASP A 63 3.00 -27.70 -21.75
C ASP A 63 3.50 -26.89 -20.56
N VAL A 64 3.31 -25.54 -20.57
CA VAL A 64 3.66 -24.67 -19.45
C VAL A 64 2.85 -25.04 -18.20
N LEU A 65 1.54 -25.27 -18.35
CA LEU A 65 0.69 -25.68 -17.23
C LEU A 65 1.11 -27.04 -16.66
N ALA A 66 1.43 -27.99 -17.53
CA ALA A 66 1.90 -29.31 -17.12
C ALA A 66 3.24 -29.24 -16.38
N LEU A 67 4.20 -28.45 -16.88
CA LEU A 67 5.46 -28.20 -16.22
C LEU A 67 5.26 -27.52 -14.85
N GLY A 68 4.36 -26.54 -14.77
CA GLY A 68 4.04 -25.86 -13.53
C GLY A 68 3.48 -26.83 -12.47
N ASN A 69 2.60 -27.74 -12.85
CA ASN A 69 2.09 -28.77 -11.95
C ASN A 69 3.17 -29.76 -11.49
N GLN A 70 4.14 -30.09 -12.36
CA GLN A 70 5.28 -30.91 -11.97
C GLN A 70 6.17 -30.18 -10.97
N VAL A 71 6.51 -28.92 -11.22
CA VAL A 71 7.28 -28.08 -10.29
C VAL A 71 6.58 -27.95 -8.94
N GLU A 72 5.24 -27.83 -8.95
CA GLU A 72 4.45 -27.82 -7.72
C GLU A 72 4.61 -29.14 -6.93
N ALA A 73 4.51 -30.28 -7.60
CA ALA A 73 4.71 -31.59 -6.96
C ALA A 73 6.13 -31.70 -6.37
N ASP A 74 7.15 -31.17 -7.07
CA ASP A 74 8.53 -31.17 -6.59
C ASP A 74 8.71 -30.24 -5.37
N LEU A 75 8.08 -29.06 -5.35
CA LEU A 75 8.07 -28.14 -4.21
C LEU A 75 7.43 -28.78 -2.96
N VAL A 76 6.27 -29.42 -3.14
CA VAL A 76 5.56 -30.11 -2.06
C VAL A 76 6.37 -31.30 -1.52
N SER A 77 6.91 -32.15 -2.42
CA SER A 77 7.69 -33.32 -2.01
C SER A 77 9.00 -32.97 -1.30
N SER A 78 9.53 -31.77 -1.57
CA SER A 78 10.74 -31.24 -0.94
C SER A 78 10.44 -30.36 0.30
N ASP A 79 9.20 -30.20 0.73
CA ASP A 79 8.76 -29.34 1.84
C ASP A 79 9.26 -27.89 1.73
N VAL A 80 9.21 -27.29 0.53
CA VAL A 80 9.69 -25.90 0.32
C VAL A 80 8.73 -24.87 0.92
N ARG A 81 7.44 -25.14 0.93
CA ARG A 81 6.34 -24.29 1.47
C ARG A 81 6.28 -22.90 0.84
N LEU A 82 6.53 -22.82 -0.47
CA LEU A 82 6.61 -21.56 -1.19
C LEU A 82 5.23 -20.97 -1.46
N THR A 83 5.05 -19.68 -1.08
CA THR A 83 3.97 -18.84 -1.61
C THR A 83 4.54 -17.76 -2.54
N MET A 84 3.77 -17.35 -3.53
CA MET A 84 4.14 -16.28 -4.46
C MET A 84 3.00 -15.30 -4.62
N GLY A 85 3.31 -14.03 -4.50
CA GLY A 85 2.49 -12.90 -4.85
C GLY A 85 3.26 -11.93 -5.73
N GLY A 86 2.79 -10.71 -5.83
CA GLY A 86 3.51 -9.70 -6.60
C GLY A 86 2.84 -8.34 -6.57
N GLU A 87 3.46 -7.42 -7.29
CA GLU A 87 3.07 -6.03 -7.41
C GLU A 87 2.95 -5.65 -8.90
N PRO A 88 2.04 -6.31 -9.68
CA PRO A 88 1.81 -5.96 -11.07
C PRO A 88 1.25 -4.53 -11.20
N THR A 89 1.64 -3.86 -12.27
CA THR A 89 1.31 -2.45 -12.51
C THR A 89 0.48 -2.27 -13.77
N PHE A 90 -0.49 -1.36 -13.72
CA PHE A 90 -1.43 -1.10 -14.81
C PHE A 90 -1.51 0.40 -15.11
N VAL A 91 -1.87 0.71 -16.36
CA VAL A 91 -2.07 2.08 -16.86
C VAL A 91 -3.45 2.21 -17.49
N SER A 92 -3.98 3.44 -17.56
CA SER A 92 -5.22 3.68 -18.29
C SER A 92 -5.07 3.36 -19.78
N ILE A 93 -6.06 2.70 -20.37
CA ILE A 93 -6.15 2.53 -21.82
C ILE A 93 -6.87 3.71 -22.49
N ASP A 94 -7.58 4.52 -21.72
CA ASP A 94 -8.35 5.66 -22.21
C ASP A 94 -7.50 6.93 -22.30
N ASP A 95 -6.58 7.10 -21.35
CA ASP A 95 -5.65 8.24 -21.27
C ASP A 95 -4.26 7.77 -20.88
N MET A 96 -3.39 7.58 -21.85
CA MET A 96 -1.99 7.20 -21.62
C MET A 96 -1.04 8.41 -21.51
N ASP A 97 -1.51 9.62 -21.84
CA ASP A 97 -0.68 10.83 -21.89
C ASP A 97 -0.86 11.72 -20.67
N GLY A 98 -1.93 11.57 -19.92
CA GLY A 98 -2.16 12.31 -18.69
C GLY A 98 -0.97 12.28 -17.75
N VAL A 99 -0.73 13.37 -17.03
CA VAL A 99 0.40 13.50 -16.09
C VAL A 99 0.39 12.35 -15.06
N GLU A 100 -0.79 11.99 -14.57
CA GLU A 100 -0.98 10.90 -13.60
C GLU A 100 -0.63 9.50 -14.15
N TRP A 101 -0.62 9.34 -15.47
CA TRP A 101 -0.26 8.10 -16.16
C TRP A 101 1.15 8.10 -16.75
N ASN A 102 1.94 9.14 -16.50
CA ASN A 102 3.33 9.25 -16.92
C ASN A 102 4.29 9.52 -15.77
N THR A 103 4.10 10.60 -15.04
CA THR A 103 5.04 11.06 -14.01
C THR A 103 4.39 11.31 -12.66
N GLY A 104 3.09 11.63 -12.64
CA GLY A 104 2.34 11.88 -11.41
C GLY A 104 2.00 10.59 -10.68
N ALA A 105 2.20 10.59 -9.37
CA ALA A 105 1.75 9.49 -8.52
C ALA A 105 0.23 9.57 -8.29
N LEU A 106 -0.31 10.75 -8.07
CA LEU A 106 -1.71 11.00 -7.73
C LEU A 106 -2.47 11.62 -8.91
N GLY A 107 -3.78 11.37 -8.99
CA GLY A 107 -4.69 11.97 -9.94
C GLY A 107 -6.12 11.46 -9.74
N GLU A 108 -7.11 12.26 -10.15
CA GLU A 108 -8.52 11.92 -9.94
C GLU A 108 -8.96 10.72 -10.79
N HIS A 109 -8.61 10.71 -12.08
CA HIS A 109 -8.92 9.60 -12.97
C HIS A 109 -8.25 8.29 -12.50
N LYS A 110 -6.99 8.37 -12.04
CA LYS A 110 -6.29 7.24 -11.47
C LYS A 110 -7.02 6.70 -10.22
N ARG A 111 -7.46 7.59 -9.33
CA ARG A 111 -8.19 7.22 -8.12
C ARG A 111 -9.54 6.58 -8.44
N GLU A 112 -10.28 7.10 -9.42
CA GLU A 112 -11.52 6.51 -9.90
C GLU A 112 -11.31 5.10 -10.43
N ARG A 113 -10.34 4.91 -11.35
CA ARG A 113 -10.01 3.59 -11.92
C ARG A 113 -9.58 2.58 -10.87
N ALA A 114 -8.81 3.02 -9.88
CA ALA A 114 -8.42 2.18 -8.75
C ALA A 114 -9.63 1.73 -7.91
N GLY A 115 -10.60 2.61 -7.67
CA GLY A 115 -11.82 2.28 -6.96
C GLY A 115 -12.69 1.26 -7.72
N VAL A 116 -12.80 1.41 -9.04
CA VAL A 116 -13.48 0.42 -9.89
C VAL A 116 -12.79 -0.93 -9.82
N LEU A 117 -11.46 -0.97 -9.97
CA LEU A 117 -10.68 -2.20 -9.90
C LEU A 117 -10.83 -2.88 -8.54
N LEU A 118 -10.70 -2.12 -7.43
CA LEU A 118 -10.86 -2.64 -6.06
C LEU A 118 -12.19 -3.40 -5.90
N ARG A 119 -13.31 -2.78 -6.30
CA ARG A 119 -14.65 -3.36 -6.13
C ARG A 119 -14.87 -4.58 -7.03
N ARG A 120 -14.28 -4.59 -8.23
CA ARG A 120 -14.35 -5.73 -9.13
C ARG A 120 -13.56 -6.91 -8.56
N MET A 121 -12.33 -6.66 -8.13
CA MET A 121 -11.49 -7.68 -7.51
C MET A 121 -12.09 -8.20 -6.20
N GLN A 122 -12.70 -7.33 -5.38
CA GLN A 122 -13.42 -7.74 -4.19
C GLN A 122 -14.49 -8.80 -4.49
N LYS A 123 -15.32 -8.53 -5.49
CA LYS A 123 -16.38 -9.48 -5.90
C LYS A 123 -15.83 -10.81 -6.40
N ALA A 124 -14.69 -10.78 -7.08
CA ALA A 124 -14.08 -11.95 -7.68
C ALA A 124 -13.30 -12.80 -6.67
N PHE A 125 -12.53 -12.20 -5.78
CA PHE A 125 -11.64 -12.91 -4.85
C PHE A 125 -12.20 -13.06 -3.45
N ALA A 126 -12.97 -12.11 -2.96
CA ALA A 126 -13.19 -11.96 -1.54
C ALA A 126 -14.61 -11.51 -1.17
N PRO A 127 -15.66 -12.30 -1.51
CA PRO A 127 -17.00 -12.01 -0.99
C PRO A 127 -16.98 -12.06 0.56
N GLY A 128 -17.59 -11.09 1.22
CA GLY A 128 -17.57 -10.97 2.68
C GLY A 128 -16.31 -10.29 3.25
N SER A 129 -15.54 -9.60 2.41
CA SER A 129 -14.39 -8.79 2.83
C SER A 129 -14.78 -7.40 3.33
N ALA A 130 -13.91 -6.80 4.12
CA ALA A 130 -13.93 -5.37 4.41
C ALA A 130 -13.11 -4.60 3.37
N LEU A 131 -13.59 -3.42 2.97
CA LEU A 131 -12.84 -2.47 2.18
C LEU A 131 -12.36 -1.32 3.05
N GLN A 132 -11.11 -0.92 2.86
CA GLN A 132 -10.51 0.22 3.53
C GLN A 132 -10.00 1.24 2.50
N PHE A 133 -10.34 2.50 2.72
CA PHE A 133 -10.00 3.64 1.87
C PHE A 133 -8.97 4.50 2.61
N GLY A 134 -7.79 3.92 2.85
CA GLY A 134 -6.77 4.48 3.71
C GLY A 134 -5.72 5.30 2.98
N GLN A 135 -4.71 5.67 3.75
CA GLN A 135 -3.49 6.30 3.25
C GLN A 135 -2.34 5.30 3.31
N GLY A 136 -1.54 5.29 2.26
CA GLY A 136 -0.35 4.47 2.14
C GLY A 136 0.93 5.25 2.46
N LYS A 137 2.00 4.95 1.75
CA LYS A 137 3.32 5.55 1.96
C LYS A 137 3.33 7.05 1.68
N TRP A 138 4.11 7.77 2.47
CA TRP A 138 4.46 9.17 2.22
C TRP A 138 5.92 9.27 1.81
N TYR A 139 6.16 9.84 0.65
CA TYR A 139 7.50 9.98 0.13
C TYR A 139 8.04 11.40 0.34
N PRO A 140 9.35 11.56 0.63
CA PRO A 140 9.97 12.87 0.78
C PRO A 140 9.75 13.73 -0.45
N GLY A 141 9.25 14.95 -0.23
CA GLY A 141 8.93 15.91 -1.30
C GLY A 141 7.51 15.82 -1.85
N GLU A 142 6.74 14.80 -1.50
CA GLU A 142 5.32 14.77 -1.75
C GLU A 142 4.56 15.54 -0.65
N PRO A 143 3.55 16.30 -1.04
CA PRO A 143 2.83 17.13 -0.08
C PRO A 143 1.89 16.32 0.83
N PHE A 144 1.49 15.10 0.43
CA PHE A 144 0.58 14.20 1.15
C PHE A 144 1.02 12.75 1.00
N PRO A 145 0.65 11.87 1.94
CA PRO A 145 0.74 10.44 1.72
C PRO A 145 -0.16 10.04 0.53
N ARG A 146 0.29 9.04 -0.18
CA ARG A 146 -0.49 8.44 -1.27
C ARG A 146 -1.68 7.69 -0.68
N TRP A 147 -2.79 7.60 -1.40
CA TRP A 147 -3.90 6.76 -0.99
C TRP A 147 -3.54 5.27 -1.14
N ALA A 148 -4.18 4.42 -0.34
CA ALA A 148 -4.11 2.96 -0.44
C ALA A 148 -5.51 2.39 -0.26
N LEU A 149 -5.96 1.60 -1.22
CA LEU A 149 -7.26 0.93 -1.19
C LEU A 149 -7.04 -0.53 -0.84
N GLY A 150 -7.50 -0.96 0.32
CA GLY A 150 -7.33 -2.31 0.83
C GLY A 150 -8.60 -3.13 0.78
N CYS A 151 -8.45 -4.43 0.54
CA CYS A 151 -9.49 -5.43 0.66
C CYS A 151 -8.97 -6.55 1.57
N TYR A 152 -9.72 -6.88 2.62
CA TYR A 152 -9.29 -7.81 3.68
C TYR A 152 -10.34 -8.88 3.92
N TRP A 153 -9.95 -10.17 3.91
CA TRP A 153 -10.84 -11.30 4.13
C TRP A 153 -10.18 -12.45 4.86
N ARG A 154 -10.97 -13.30 5.44
CA ARG A 154 -10.53 -14.50 6.17
C ARG A 154 -10.49 -15.72 5.24
N PRO A 155 -9.37 -16.49 5.26
CA PRO A 155 -9.27 -17.71 4.46
C PRO A 155 -10.15 -18.87 4.97
N ASP A 156 -10.64 -18.79 6.20
CA ASP A 156 -11.55 -19.80 6.79
C ASP A 156 -13.01 -19.65 6.31
N GLY A 157 -13.29 -18.65 5.48
CA GLY A 157 -14.60 -18.42 4.88
C GLY A 157 -15.61 -17.66 5.73
N LEU A 158 -15.27 -17.32 6.98
CA LEU A 158 -16.10 -16.42 7.77
C LEU A 158 -15.92 -14.96 7.27
N PRO A 159 -17.01 -14.20 7.14
CA PRO A 159 -16.92 -12.84 6.64
C PRO A 159 -16.21 -11.92 7.64
N VAL A 160 -15.42 -10.99 7.12
CA VAL A 160 -14.90 -9.83 7.87
C VAL A 160 -15.95 -8.72 7.92
N TRP A 161 -16.78 -8.64 6.89
CA TRP A 161 -17.90 -7.71 6.78
C TRP A 161 -19.07 -8.41 6.08
N ASN A 162 -20.20 -8.57 6.74
CA ASN A 162 -21.33 -9.37 6.27
C ASN A 162 -22.15 -8.66 5.20
N ASP A 163 -22.63 -7.45 5.52
CA ASP A 163 -23.52 -6.71 4.63
C ASP A 163 -22.75 -5.70 3.78
N GLN A 164 -22.42 -6.10 2.56
CA GLN A 164 -21.67 -5.28 1.61
C GLN A 164 -22.40 -3.97 1.24
N SER A 165 -23.70 -3.85 1.47
CA SER A 165 -24.45 -2.62 1.23
C SER A 165 -24.15 -1.51 2.24
N LEU A 166 -23.55 -1.88 3.38
CA LEU A 166 -23.12 -0.96 4.44
C LEU A 166 -21.69 -0.42 4.22
N ILE A 167 -20.98 -0.91 3.20
CA ILE A 167 -19.77 -0.27 2.70
C ILE A 167 -20.18 0.83 1.74
N ALA A 168 -19.94 2.08 2.11
CA ALA A 168 -20.34 3.22 1.30
C ALA A 168 -19.60 3.26 -0.05
N ASP A 169 -20.25 3.84 -1.03
CA ASP A 169 -19.59 4.21 -2.28
C ASP A 169 -18.87 5.54 -2.10
N ASP A 170 -17.56 5.53 -2.30
CA ASP A 170 -16.69 6.70 -2.14
C ASP A 170 -16.91 7.80 -3.21
N GLN A 171 -17.75 7.53 -4.22
CA GLN A 171 -18.16 8.49 -5.22
C GLN A 171 -19.58 9.05 -5.02
N LYS A 172 -20.32 8.49 -4.02
CA LYS A 172 -21.71 8.85 -3.79
C LYS A 172 -21.86 9.77 -2.58
N ASP A 173 -22.60 10.87 -2.75
CA ASP A 173 -23.08 11.70 -1.64
C ASP A 173 -24.34 11.07 -1.01
N TYR A 174 -24.28 10.80 0.30
CA TYR A 174 -25.40 10.26 1.09
C TYR A 174 -26.10 11.34 1.92
N GLY A 175 -25.62 12.58 1.88
CA GLY A 175 -26.15 13.70 2.65
C GLY A 175 -25.85 13.64 4.15
N PHE A 176 -24.81 12.92 4.56
CA PHE A 176 -24.40 12.85 5.96
C PHE A 176 -23.65 14.12 6.39
N ASP A 177 -24.01 14.62 7.58
CA ASP A 177 -23.45 15.81 8.20
C ASP A 177 -22.81 15.47 9.59
N ASP A 178 -22.38 16.51 10.31
CA ASP A 178 -21.83 16.40 11.66
C ASP A 178 -22.80 15.75 12.67
N LYS A 179 -24.10 15.95 12.48
CA LYS A 179 -25.12 15.32 13.33
C LYS A 179 -25.24 13.82 13.06
N ALA A 180 -25.10 13.42 11.80
CA ALA A 180 -25.04 12.02 11.41
C ALA A 180 -23.80 11.36 12.01
N ALA A 181 -22.63 12.01 11.94
CA ALA A 181 -21.41 11.55 12.56
C ALA A 181 -21.54 11.42 14.09
N LYS A 182 -22.13 12.43 14.76
CA LYS A 182 -22.39 12.38 16.21
C LYS A 182 -23.29 11.20 16.57
N ARG A 183 -24.39 11.02 15.84
CA ARG A 183 -25.34 9.93 16.10
C ARG A 183 -24.68 8.56 15.94
N PHE A 184 -23.85 8.41 14.91
CA PHE A 184 -23.10 7.18 14.69
C PHE A 184 -22.12 6.92 15.84
N ALA A 185 -21.36 7.94 16.25
CA ALA A 185 -20.40 7.86 17.35
C ALA A 185 -21.07 7.50 18.69
N ASP A 186 -22.24 8.07 18.98
CA ASP A 186 -22.98 7.76 20.20
C ASP A 186 -23.41 6.29 20.26
N VAL A 187 -23.88 5.73 19.13
CA VAL A 187 -24.29 4.32 19.06
C VAL A 187 -23.08 3.39 19.10
N VAL A 188 -21.95 3.76 18.48
CA VAL A 188 -20.67 3.02 18.63
C VAL A 188 -20.26 2.94 20.09
N CYS A 189 -20.26 4.06 20.82
CA CYS A 189 -19.96 4.05 22.26
C CYS A 189 -20.86 3.06 23.02
N SER A 190 -22.17 3.10 22.76
CA SER A 190 -23.13 2.21 23.40
C SER A 190 -22.87 0.74 23.07
N ASN A 191 -22.58 0.42 21.81
CA ASN A 191 -22.29 -0.94 21.34
C ASN A 191 -20.94 -1.49 21.87
N LEU A 192 -19.99 -0.60 22.18
CA LEU A 192 -18.72 -0.93 22.84
C LEU A 192 -18.87 -1.05 24.38
N GLY A 193 -20.04 -0.71 24.93
CA GLY A 193 -20.24 -0.65 26.38
C GLY A 193 -19.58 0.54 27.07
N LEU A 194 -19.29 1.60 26.31
CA LEU A 194 -18.62 2.80 26.78
C LEU A 194 -19.60 3.96 27.01
N ASP A 195 -19.23 4.88 27.91
CA ASP A 195 -20.00 6.08 28.20
C ASP A 195 -19.70 7.17 27.15
N ASN A 196 -20.73 7.81 26.61
CA ASN A 196 -20.61 8.90 25.63
C ASN A 196 -19.82 10.12 26.14
N LYS A 197 -19.61 10.24 27.47
CA LYS A 197 -18.74 11.28 28.05
C LYS A 197 -17.27 11.21 27.60
N TYR A 198 -16.83 10.05 27.07
CA TYR A 198 -15.49 9.88 26.54
C TYR A 198 -15.35 10.36 25.10
N LEU A 199 -16.47 10.63 24.42
CA LEU A 199 -16.47 11.13 23.05
C LEU A 199 -16.06 12.60 23.01
N VAL A 200 -14.98 12.90 22.29
CA VAL A 200 -14.38 14.22 22.21
C VAL A 200 -14.69 14.85 20.85
N PRO A 201 -15.44 15.96 20.79
CA PRO A 201 -15.61 16.70 19.54
C PRO A 201 -14.30 17.41 19.15
N GLY A 202 -13.90 17.28 17.87
CA GLY A 202 -12.76 17.98 17.31
C GLY A 202 -13.20 19.18 16.49
N TYR A 203 -12.56 20.32 16.72
CA TYR A 203 -12.85 21.58 16.02
C TYR A 203 -11.66 22.04 15.19
N GLU A 204 -11.91 22.77 14.12
CA GLU A 204 -10.86 23.47 13.41
C GLU A 204 -10.19 24.54 14.31
N ASP A 205 -8.88 24.74 14.17
CA ASP A 205 -8.18 25.74 14.97
C ASP A 205 -8.62 27.15 14.58
N ARG A 206 -9.55 27.69 15.36
CA ARG A 206 -10.17 29.01 15.16
C ARG A 206 -9.12 30.12 15.06
N LEU A 207 -8.08 30.08 15.88
CA LEU A 207 -7.07 31.12 15.89
C LEU A 207 -6.21 31.07 14.62
N TYR A 208 -5.87 29.88 14.18
CA TYR A 208 -5.11 29.68 12.94
C TYR A 208 -5.90 30.18 11.72
N TYR A 209 -7.15 29.72 11.56
CA TYR A 209 -7.94 30.08 10.37
C TYR A 209 -8.37 31.55 10.35
N LEU A 210 -8.70 32.14 11.49
CA LEU A 210 -8.98 33.58 11.58
C LEU A 210 -7.74 34.41 11.28
N TRP A 211 -6.57 34.02 11.80
CA TRP A 211 -5.31 34.67 11.46
C TRP A 211 -4.96 34.54 9.99
N LYS A 212 -5.17 33.37 9.43
CA LYS A 212 -4.89 33.09 8.01
C LYS A 212 -5.82 33.89 7.09
N GLU A 213 -7.09 33.99 7.42
CA GLU A 213 -8.06 34.82 6.71
C GLU A 213 -7.67 36.30 6.78
N ALA A 214 -7.42 36.82 7.96
CA ALA A 214 -7.03 38.22 8.18
C ALA A 214 -5.71 38.61 7.50
N SER A 215 -4.85 37.67 7.18
CA SER A 215 -3.60 37.89 6.45
C SER A 215 -3.75 37.99 4.93
N GLN A 216 -4.96 37.78 4.42
CA GLN A 216 -5.23 37.74 2.98
C GLN A 216 -5.52 39.15 2.43
N PRO A 217 -5.36 39.40 1.11
CA PRO A 217 -5.69 40.68 0.50
C PRO A 217 -7.16 41.06 0.66
N ALA A 218 -7.45 42.25 1.18
CA ALA A 218 -8.81 42.70 1.49
C ALA A 218 -9.75 42.85 0.27
N ASN A 219 -9.20 42.92 -0.93
CA ASN A 219 -9.95 43.06 -2.19
C ASN A 219 -10.21 41.71 -2.90
N VAL A 220 -9.93 40.58 -2.25
CA VAL A 220 -10.08 39.25 -2.83
C VAL A 220 -11.17 38.50 -2.08
N ASP A 221 -12.22 38.11 -2.78
CA ASP A 221 -13.24 37.22 -2.24
C ASP A 221 -12.83 35.74 -2.46
N TRP A 222 -12.44 35.10 -1.39
CA TRP A 222 -11.93 33.73 -1.35
C TRP A 222 -12.95 32.68 -1.78
N LEU A 223 -14.22 32.95 -1.57
CA LEU A 223 -15.31 32.01 -1.86
C LEU A 223 -15.64 31.93 -3.34
N THR A 224 -15.24 32.95 -4.11
CA THR A 224 -15.60 33.09 -5.53
C THR A 224 -14.42 32.90 -6.49
N LEU A 225 -13.19 32.83 -6.00
CA LEU A 225 -11.98 32.80 -6.83
C LEU A 225 -11.49 31.36 -7.09
N ASN A 226 -11.51 30.99 -8.37
CA ASN A 226 -10.84 29.79 -8.89
C ASN A 226 -9.33 30.11 -9.01
N LEU A 227 -8.58 30.01 -7.91
CA LEU A 227 -7.17 30.37 -7.86
C LEU A 227 -6.29 29.13 -8.10
N ARG A 228 -5.41 29.21 -9.08
CA ARG A 228 -4.50 28.14 -9.52
C ARG A 228 -3.51 27.62 -8.46
N ASP A 229 -3.34 28.29 -7.35
CA ASP A 229 -2.49 27.86 -6.25
C ASP A 229 -3.36 27.45 -5.07
N SER A 230 -3.79 26.21 -5.13
CA SER A 230 -5.04 25.82 -4.52
C SER A 230 -4.96 25.29 -3.09
N LYS A 231 -3.81 24.75 -2.65
CA LYS A 231 -3.79 23.84 -1.53
C LYS A 231 -4.08 24.48 -0.17
N HIS A 232 -3.34 25.50 0.19
CA HIS A 232 -3.53 26.22 1.47
C HIS A 232 -4.79 27.07 1.51
N ARG A 233 -5.37 27.35 0.35
CA ARG A 233 -6.58 28.16 0.23
C ARG A 233 -7.84 27.32 0.27
N ASN A 234 -7.80 26.12 -0.25
CA ASN A 234 -8.92 25.18 -0.16
C ASN A 234 -9.19 24.82 1.31
N ASP A 235 -8.16 24.60 2.11
CA ASP A 235 -8.31 24.29 3.53
C ASP A 235 -9.01 25.44 4.28
N LEU A 236 -8.62 26.69 3.97
CA LEU A 236 -9.25 27.87 4.57
C LEU A 236 -10.73 28.00 4.14
N VAL A 237 -11.01 27.82 2.86
CA VAL A 237 -12.37 27.90 2.34
C VAL A 237 -13.25 26.81 2.95
N MET A 238 -12.77 25.57 2.99
CA MET A 238 -13.50 24.45 3.59
C MET A 238 -13.80 24.68 5.07
N ALA A 239 -12.80 25.10 5.86
CA ALA A 239 -12.97 25.40 7.28
C ALA A 239 -13.99 26.53 7.54
N LEU A 240 -13.98 27.58 6.71
CA LEU A 240 -14.92 28.69 6.84
C LEU A 240 -16.33 28.33 6.37
N GLN A 241 -16.47 27.49 5.34
CA GLN A 241 -17.77 27.00 4.86
C GLN A 241 -18.42 26.06 5.85
N GLN A 242 -17.67 25.16 6.48
CA GLN A 242 -18.16 24.29 7.53
C GLN A 242 -18.59 25.06 8.78
N GLY A 243 -17.91 26.14 9.09
CA GLY A 243 -18.09 26.94 10.29
C GLY A 243 -17.16 26.50 11.42
N LEU A 244 -16.40 27.45 11.98
CA LEU A 244 -15.40 27.17 13.01
C LEU A 244 -15.97 26.71 14.37
N ASP A 245 -17.27 26.85 14.57
CA ASP A 245 -17.99 26.40 15.78
C ASP A 245 -18.64 25.04 15.61
N THR A 246 -18.59 24.46 14.40
CA THR A 246 -19.13 23.13 14.11
C THR A 246 -18.03 22.10 14.27
N PRO A 247 -18.26 20.98 14.99
CA PRO A 247 -17.26 19.92 15.08
C PRO A 247 -16.95 19.33 13.69
N SER A 248 -15.67 19.17 13.38
CA SER A 248 -15.22 18.47 12.18
C SER A 248 -15.50 16.97 12.28
N GLY A 249 -15.49 16.43 13.50
CA GLY A 249 -15.76 15.04 13.78
C GLY A 249 -15.65 14.75 15.28
N PHE A 250 -15.67 13.46 15.61
CA PHE A 250 -15.68 12.97 16.98
C PHE A 250 -14.60 11.91 17.17
N ALA A 251 -13.78 12.07 18.20
CA ALA A 251 -12.75 11.13 18.61
C ALA A 251 -13.20 10.35 19.84
N LEU A 252 -13.08 9.04 19.79
CA LEU A 252 -13.27 8.14 20.92
C LEU A 252 -11.92 7.53 21.28
N PRO A 253 -11.23 8.01 22.34
CA PRO A 253 -10.03 7.36 22.84
C PRO A 253 -10.33 5.89 23.15
N LEU A 254 -9.51 4.97 22.65
CA LEU A 254 -9.86 3.56 22.67
C LEU A 254 -8.64 2.68 22.84
N ARG A 255 -8.70 1.74 23.81
CA ARG A 255 -7.74 0.66 23.96
C ARG A 255 -8.46 -0.64 24.31
N TRP A 256 -7.83 -1.77 24.04
CA TRP A 256 -8.30 -3.06 24.50
C TRP A 256 -7.78 -3.31 25.92
N ASP A 257 -8.65 -3.78 26.80
CA ASP A 257 -8.30 -4.25 28.14
C ASP A 257 -8.24 -5.78 28.16
N ASP A 258 -7.05 -6.32 28.30
CA ASP A 258 -6.82 -7.76 28.32
C ASP A 258 -7.36 -8.45 29.57
N ALA A 259 -7.49 -7.72 30.68
CA ALA A 259 -8.01 -8.27 31.92
C ALA A 259 -9.53 -8.48 31.85
N ASP A 260 -10.23 -7.49 31.35
CA ASP A 260 -11.69 -7.51 31.23
C ASP A 260 -12.18 -8.03 29.87
N LYS A 261 -11.26 -8.29 28.91
CA LYS A 261 -11.55 -8.70 27.53
C LYS A 261 -12.59 -7.79 26.85
N SER A 262 -12.41 -6.50 27.01
CA SER A 262 -13.34 -5.48 26.54
C SER A 262 -12.62 -4.20 26.14
N TRP A 263 -13.34 -3.32 25.45
CA TRP A 263 -12.83 -2.00 25.11
C TRP A 263 -12.89 -1.07 26.33
N ALA A 264 -11.83 -0.33 26.55
CA ALA A 264 -11.70 0.69 27.58
C ALA A 264 -11.44 2.05 26.94
N SER A 265 -11.91 3.10 27.62
CA SER A 265 -11.73 4.49 27.21
C SER A 265 -11.39 5.38 28.41
N ALA A 266 -10.81 6.54 28.13
CA ALA A 266 -10.56 7.55 29.15
C ALA A 266 -10.88 8.94 28.60
N LYS A 267 -11.18 9.86 29.51
CA LYS A 267 -11.41 11.25 29.12
C LYS A 267 -10.10 11.92 28.74
N TRP A 268 -10.02 12.46 27.53
CA TRP A 268 -8.96 13.35 27.14
C TRP A 268 -9.15 14.74 27.74
N GLU A 269 -8.12 15.26 28.35
CA GLU A 269 -8.12 16.59 28.94
C GLU A 269 -7.18 17.51 28.17
N PHE A 270 -7.71 18.64 27.72
CA PHE A 270 -6.98 19.67 27.00
C PHE A 270 -6.94 20.96 27.79
N ARG A 271 -5.87 21.75 27.63
CA ARG A 271 -5.67 23.02 28.34
C ARG A 271 -6.83 24.01 28.15
N ARG A 272 -7.54 23.94 27.00
CA ARG A 272 -8.66 24.83 26.65
C ARG A 272 -10.03 24.15 26.69
N GLU A 273 -10.11 22.96 27.28
CA GLU A 273 -11.34 22.16 27.39
C GLU A 273 -11.89 21.64 26.05
N GLU A 274 -11.49 22.22 24.91
CA GLU A 274 -11.84 21.82 23.55
C GLU A 274 -10.62 21.25 22.83
N MET A 275 -10.86 20.24 21.96
CA MET A 275 -9.83 19.67 21.10
C MET A 275 -9.80 20.43 19.76
N TYR A 276 -8.71 21.14 19.53
CA TYR A 276 -8.43 21.80 18.24
C TYR A 276 -7.53 20.93 17.40
N LEU A 277 -7.99 20.64 16.17
CA LEU A 277 -7.27 19.80 15.22
C LEU A 277 -6.05 20.56 14.65
N ILE A 278 -5.01 19.81 14.30
CA ILE A 278 -3.89 20.35 13.52
C ILE A 278 -4.45 20.81 12.16
N PRO A 279 -4.18 22.05 11.75
CA PRO A 279 -4.73 22.60 10.50
C PRO A 279 -4.35 21.78 9.27
N GLY A 280 -5.31 21.54 8.38
CA GLY A 280 -5.13 20.78 7.15
C GLY A 280 -6.43 20.15 6.68
N ASN A 281 -6.38 19.39 5.57
CA ASN A 281 -7.50 18.69 4.94
C ASN A 281 -7.36 17.16 4.99
N SER A 282 -6.39 16.64 5.74
CA SER A 282 -6.25 15.20 5.98
C SER A 282 -7.38 14.69 6.87
N PRO A 283 -7.67 13.38 6.87
CA PRO A 283 -8.58 12.76 7.81
C PRO A 283 -8.31 13.17 9.25
N MET A 284 -9.37 13.34 10.04
CA MET A 284 -9.30 13.81 11.43
C MET A 284 -8.27 13.03 12.26
N GLY A 285 -8.18 11.71 12.08
CA GLY A 285 -7.25 10.87 12.83
C GLY A 285 -5.76 11.21 12.67
N PHE A 286 -5.37 11.84 11.55
CA PHE A 286 -4.00 12.35 11.33
C PHE A 286 -3.79 13.78 11.84
N ARG A 287 -4.85 14.44 12.25
CA ARG A 287 -4.85 15.84 12.69
C ARG A 287 -5.06 15.99 14.19
N LEU A 288 -5.03 14.89 14.91
CA LEU A 288 -5.23 14.90 16.37
C LEU A 288 -4.04 15.54 17.08
N PRO A 289 -4.29 16.45 18.04
CA PRO A 289 -3.24 17.11 18.80
C PRO A 289 -2.74 16.21 19.95
N LEU A 290 -2.17 15.05 19.65
CA LEU A 290 -1.74 14.05 20.64
C LEU A 290 -0.67 14.61 21.60
N ASP A 291 0.18 15.52 21.13
CA ASP A 291 1.17 16.22 21.97
C ASP A 291 0.54 17.19 22.99
N SER A 292 -0.75 17.48 22.86
CA SER A 292 -1.51 18.31 23.79
C SER A 292 -2.16 17.51 24.92
N LEU A 293 -2.09 16.19 24.85
CA LEU A 293 -2.52 15.32 25.94
C LEU A 293 -1.57 15.45 27.14
N PRO A 294 -2.00 15.04 28.35
CA PRO A 294 -1.15 15.07 29.53
C PRO A 294 0.19 14.38 29.28
N TRP A 295 1.27 15.08 29.55
CA TRP A 295 2.61 14.58 29.30
C TRP A 295 2.99 13.47 30.28
N THR A 296 3.50 12.39 29.74
CA THR A 296 4.12 11.27 30.48
C THR A 296 5.52 11.01 29.90
N ALA A 297 6.48 10.68 30.72
CA ALA A 297 7.81 10.31 30.27
C ALA A 297 7.74 9.02 29.41
N GLU A 298 8.64 8.89 28.42
CA GLU A 298 8.62 7.75 27.49
C GLU A 298 8.76 6.40 28.19
N ASP A 299 9.59 6.35 29.23
CA ASP A 299 9.83 5.17 30.06
C ASP A 299 8.69 4.84 31.04
N GLU A 300 7.76 5.78 31.22
CA GLU A 300 6.56 5.60 32.04
C GLU A 300 5.32 5.25 31.23
N ARG A 301 5.40 5.35 29.88
CA ARG A 301 4.27 4.98 29.03
C ARG A 301 4.09 3.48 29.00
N GLU A 302 2.85 3.03 29.08
CA GLU A 302 2.50 1.64 28.84
C GLU A 302 2.81 1.28 27.40
N VAL A 303 3.71 0.31 27.20
CA VAL A 303 4.04 -0.21 25.88
C VAL A 303 3.11 -1.38 25.59
N GLU A 304 2.24 -1.23 24.61
CA GLU A 304 1.44 -2.35 24.12
C GLU A 304 2.37 -3.44 23.57
N SER A 305 2.18 -4.66 24.07
CA SER A 305 2.89 -5.82 23.56
C SER A 305 2.48 -6.11 22.12
N GLN A 306 3.44 -6.19 21.22
CA GLN A 306 3.17 -6.63 19.85
C GLN A 306 3.33 -8.16 19.78
N PRO A 307 2.40 -8.87 19.13
CA PRO A 307 2.51 -10.32 18.99
C PRO A 307 3.71 -10.68 18.11
N CYS A 308 4.46 -11.70 18.52
CA CYS A 308 5.57 -12.21 17.72
C CYS A 308 5.03 -12.85 16.43
N PRO A 309 5.48 -12.42 15.23
CA PRO A 309 4.98 -12.98 13.96
C PRO A 309 5.41 -14.45 13.73
N PHE A 310 6.32 -14.97 14.54
CA PHE A 310 6.81 -16.37 14.49
C PHE A 310 6.10 -17.31 15.45
N GLU A 311 5.17 -16.81 16.24
CA GLU A 311 4.38 -17.65 17.15
C GLU A 311 3.14 -18.18 16.47
N ASP A 312 2.79 -19.43 16.75
CA ASP A 312 1.54 -20.04 16.31
C ASP A 312 0.37 -19.35 17.00
N ARG A 313 -0.67 -19.06 16.24
CA ARG A 313 -1.87 -18.40 16.74
C ARG A 313 -3.09 -19.31 16.66
N PRO A 314 -3.97 -19.24 17.65
CA PRO A 314 -5.22 -20.01 17.62
C PRO A 314 -6.10 -19.56 16.43
N PRO A 315 -7.02 -20.43 15.97
CA PRO A 315 -8.03 -20.03 14.99
C PRO A 315 -8.83 -18.81 15.45
N LEU A 316 -9.23 -17.99 14.51
CA LEU A 316 -10.09 -16.83 14.77
C LEU A 316 -11.50 -17.28 15.12
N GLN A 317 -12.16 -16.55 16.01
CA GLN A 317 -13.55 -16.77 16.41
C GLN A 317 -14.54 -16.13 15.42
N ASP A 318 -15.83 -16.36 15.64
CA ASP A 318 -16.90 -15.63 14.96
C ASP A 318 -17.23 -14.34 15.73
N TYR A 319 -16.57 -13.26 15.39
CA TYR A 319 -16.70 -11.98 16.08
C TYR A 319 -18.09 -11.35 15.90
N HIS A 320 -18.76 -11.57 14.77
CA HIS A 320 -20.11 -11.08 14.55
C HIS A 320 -21.12 -11.75 15.50
N GLY A 321 -21.01 -13.06 15.64
CA GLY A 321 -21.84 -13.81 16.59
C GLY A 321 -21.59 -13.39 18.05
N GLU A 322 -20.33 -13.15 18.43
CA GLU A 322 -19.98 -12.69 19.78
C GLU A 322 -20.49 -11.28 20.07
N VAL A 323 -20.34 -10.34 19.13
CA VAL A 323 -20.85 -8.98 19.27
C VAL A 323 -22.37 -9.00 19.36
N GLU A 324 -23.06 -9.81 18.56
CA GLU A 324 -24.51 -9.95 18.62
C GLU A 324 -24.96 -10.52 19.96
N TRP A 325 -24.26 -11.51 20.51
CA TRP A 325 -24.54 -12.07 21.82
C TRP A 325 -24.33 -11.04 22.94
N ARG A 326 -23.19 -10.31 22.95
CA ARG A 326 -22.91 -9.23 23.92
C ARG A 326 -23.97 -8.15 23.87
N TYR A 327 -24.39 -7.74 22.69
CA TYR A 327 -25.45 -6.74 22.51
C TYR A 327 -26.78 -7.21 23.05
N SER A 328 -27.16 -8.46 22.79
CA SER A 328 -28.40 -9.05 23.32
C SER A 328 -28.38 -9.14 24.85
N ALA A 329 -27.23 -9.39 25.44
CA ALA A 329 -27.01 -9.40 26.88
C ALA A 329 -27.13 -8.00 27.52
N LEU A 330 -26.70 -6.95 26.79
CA LEU A 330 -26.84 -5.55 27.25
C LEU A 330 -28.28 -5.05 27.21
N ILE A 331 -29.13 -5.58 26.31
CA ILE A 331 -30.57 -5.22 26.19
C ILE A 331 -31.42 -6.03 27.16
N ALA A 332 -30.99 -7.21 27.59
CA ALA A 332 -31.73 -7.99 28.58
C ALA A 332 -31.77 -7.23 29.91
N PRO A 333 -32.96 -7.05 30.54
CA PRO A 333 -33.02 -6.40 31.83
C PRO A 333 -32.17 -7.20 32.82
N PRO A 334 -31.29 -6.54 33.60
CA PRO A 334 -30.46 -7.24 34.57
C PRO A 334 -31.37 -8.03 35.51
N GLU A 335 -31.13 -9.33 35.67
CA GLU A 335 -31.70 -10.05 36.80
C GLU A 335 -31.31 -9.29 38.07
N PRO A 336 -32.24 -9.14 39.05
CA PRO A 336 -31.96 -8.37 40.23
C PRO A 336 -31.00 -9.13 41.15
N THR A 337 -29.73 -9.16 40.79
CA THR A 337 -28.64 -9.52 41.69
C THR A 337 -28.18 -8.24 42.35
N LEU A 338 -28.56 -8.10 43.63
CA LEU A 338 -28.03 -7.11 44.56
C LEU A 338 -26.50 -7.27 44.71
N GLN A 339 -25.78 -6.77 43.74
CA GLN A 339 -24.39 -6.39 43.91
C GLN A 339 -24.26 -5.00 43.29
N HIS A 340 -24.03 -4.03 44.17
CA HIS A 340 -23.60 -2.70 43.78
C HIS A 340 -22.33 -2.87 42.93
N ALA A 341 -22.47 -2.92 41.60
CA ALA A 341 -21.36 -2.70 40.70
C ALA A 341 -20.89 -1.27 40.97
N ASP A 342 -19.74 -1.17 41.55
CA ASP A 342 -19.11 0.10 41.90
C ASP A 342 -18.79 0.81 40.58
N ALA A 343 -19.67 1.74 40.20
CA ALA A 343 -19.49 2.60 39.01
C ALA A 343 -18.20 3.44 39.07
N SER A 344 -17.43 3.30 40.15
CA SER A 344 -16.12 3.93 40.35
C SER A 344 -14.96 3.19 39.67
N LYS A 345 -15.15 1.97 39.14
CA LYS A 345 -14.07 1.18 38.57
C LYS A 345 -13.62 1.59 37.15
N GLN A 346 -14.33 2.49 36.49
CA GLN A 346 -14.00 2.94 35.13
C GLN A 346 -13.28 4.30 35.04
N MET A 347 -12.95 4.91 36.15
CA MET A 347 -12.10 6.11 36.11
C MET A 347 -10.64 5.69 36.07
N VAL A 348 -10.02 5.88 34.91
CA VAL A 348 -8.57 5.89 34.77
C VAL A 348 -7.99 6.86 35.81
N LYS A 349 -7.26 6.34 36.78
CA LYS A 349 -6.73 7.14 37.91
C LYS A 349 -5.32 7.70 37.66
N GLU A 350 -4.66 7.21 36.62
CA GLU A 350 -3.27 7.61 36.32
C GLU A 350 -3.14 8.06 34.86
N TRP A 351 -2.37 9.11 34.62
CA TRP A 351 -2.10 9.64 33.26
C TRP A 351 -1.48 8.59 32.32
N ARG A 352 -0.83 7.58 32.85
CA ARG A 352 -0.24 6.45 32.11
C ARG A 352 -1.26 5.56 31.38
N GLU A 353 -2.49 5.54 31.88
CA GLU A 353 -3.57 4.69 31.36
C GLU A 353 -4.44 5.39 30.32
N VAL A 354 -4.17 6.65 30.01
CA VAL A 354 -4.92 7.40 28.99
C VAL A 354 -4.56 6.91 27.60
N PRO A 355 -5.50 6.35 26.81
CA PRO A 355 -5.22 5.89 25.46
C PRO A 355 -4.72 7.05 24.58
N HIS A 356 -3.62 6.82 23.86
CA HIS A 356 -3.12 7.74 22.81
C HIS A 356 -3.60 7.29 21.42
N THR A 357 -4.38 6.22 21.36
CA THR A 357 -5.06 5.72 20.16
C THR A 357 -6.54 6.04 20.24
N THR A 358 -7.16 6.32 19.09
CA THR A 358 -8.56 6.75 19.06
C THR A 358 -9.25 6.33 17.77
N LEU A 359 -10.50 5.96 17.87
CA LEU A 359 -11.42 5.83 16.76
C LEU A 359 -11.96 7.23 16.44
N CYS A 360 -11.86 7.68 15.17
CA CYS A 360 -12.47 8.95 14.77
C CYS A 360 -13.61 8.72 13.80
N ILE A 361 -14.66 9.54 13.94
CA ILE A 361 -15.85 9.49 13.09
C ILE A 361 -16.12 10.91 12.60
N GLU A 362 -16.10 11.08 11.28
CA GLU A 362 -16.34 12.39 10.67
C GLU A 362 -17.20 12.27 9.40
N ALA A 363 -17.92 13.33 9.08
CA ALA A 363 -18.65 13.46 7.84
C ALA A 363 -17.88 14.40 6.89
N ARG A 364 -17.56 13.90 5.68
CA ARG A 364 -16.91 14.70 4.64
C ARG A 364 -17.66 14.49 3.33
N GLU A 365 -18.00 15.57 2.63
CA GLU A 365 -18.66 15.53 1.33
C GLU A 365 -19.91 14.62 1.30
N GLY A 366 -20.71 14.68 2.36
CA GLY A 366 -21.92 13.88 2.50
C GLY A 366 -21.72 12.40 2.79
N ARG A 367 -20.50 11.96 3.07
CA ARG A 367 -20.12 10.58 3.40
C ARG A 367 -19.66 10.46 4.85
N LEU A 368 -19.89 9.33 5.46
CA LEU A 368 -19.43 9.04 6.81
C LEU A 368 -18.15 8.20 6.79
N TYR A 369 -17.10 8.74 7.37
CA TYR A 369 -15.80 8.10 7.48
C TYR A 369 -15.54 7.65 8.91
N VAL A 370 -15.00 6.45 9.05
CA VAL A 370 -14.57 5.87 10.32
C VAL A 370 -13.09 5.58 10.24
N PHE A 371 -12.30 6.36 10.98
CA PHE A 371 -10.85 6.23 11.03
C PHE A 371 -10.46 5.25 12.14
N LEU A 372 -9.92 4.11 11.75
CA LEU A 372 -9.50 3.03 12.65
C LEU A 372 -8.16 3.37 13.34
N PRO A 373 -8.03 3.11 14.66
CA PRO A 373 -6.76 3.27 15.37
C PRO A 373 -5.75 2.19 14.96
N PRO A 374 -4.44 2.39 15.24
CA PRO A 374 -3.46 1.32 15.14
C PRO A 374 -3.76 0.24 16.18
N LEU A 375 -3.95 -0.99 15.74
CA LEU A 375 -4.20 -2.15 16.60
C LEU A 375 -3.14 -3.21 16.33
N HIS A 376 -2.64 -3.86 17.40
CA HIS A 376 -1.56 -4.86 17.29
C HIS A 376 -2.09 -6.29 17.13
N TYR A 377 -3.33 -6.55 17.54
CA TYR A 377 -3.97 -7.87 17.48
C TYR A 377 -5.11 -7.88 16.46
N LEU A 378 -5.10 -8.88 15.59
CA LEU A 378 -6.15 -9.06 14.59
C LEU A 378 -7.52 -9.29 15.25
N GLU A 379 -7.53 -9.96 16.39
CA GLU A 379 -8.71 -10.22 17.20
C GLU A 379 -9.44 -8.92 17.59
N HIS A 380 -8.68 -7.93 18.05
CA HIS A 380 -9.22 -6.61 18.43
C HIS A 380 -9.73 -5.84 17.20
N TYR A 381 -9.02 -5.94 16.08
CA TYR A 381 -9.43 -5.32 14.83
C TYR A 381 -10.77 -5.87 14.33
N LEU A 382 -10.93 -7.20 14.32
CA LEU A 382 -12.15 -7.86 13.87
C LEU A 382 -13.33 -7.62 14.83
N ASP A 383 -13.07 -7.57 16.13
CA ASP A 383 -14.09 -7.20 17.13
C ASP A 383 -14.61 -5.78 16.87
N LEU A 384 -13.70 -4.81 16.68
CA LEU A 384 -14.09 -3.43 16.41
C LEU A 384 -14.86 -3.31 15.09
N LEU A 385 -14.44 -3.99 14.03
CA LEU A 385 -15.16 -3.99 12.75
C LEU A 385 -16.57 -4.54 12.89
N SER A 386 -16.75 -5.61 13.66
CA SER A 386 -18.07 -6.21 13.88
C SER A 386 -19.02 -5.25 14.62
N VAL A 387 -18.49 -4.47 15.58
CA VAL A 387 -19.26 -3.41 16.26
C VAL A 387 -19.64 -2.28 15.29
N LEU A 388 -18.72 -1.88 14.42
CA LEU A 388 -18.96 -0.82 13.44
C LEU A 388 -20.01 -1.26 12.40
N GLU A 389 -19.92 -2.48 11.88
CA GLU A 389 -20.92 -3.02 10.95
C GLU A 389 -22.30 -3.10 11.61
N LYS A 390 -22.37 -3.60 12.84
CA LYS A 390 -23.62 -3.63 13.60
C LYS A 390 -24.23 -2.25 13.76
N THR A 391 -23.41 -1.26 14.11
CA THR A 391 -23.86 0.13 14.24
C THR A 391 -24.36 0.68 12.90
N ALA A 392 -23.64 0.42 11.82
CA ALA A 392 -24.02 0.81 10.47
C ALA A 392 -25.37 0.19 10.06
N ALA A 393 -25.60 -1.08 10.40
CA ALA A 393 -26.86 -1.79 10.13
C ALA A 393 -28.04 -1.23 10.94
N GLU A 394 -27.81 -0.97 12.23
CA GLU A 394 -28.84 -0.41 13.13
C GLU A 394 -29.32 0.96 12.65
N LEU A 395 -28.37 1.81 12.26
CA LEU A 395 -28.67 3.17 11.80
C LEU A 395 -29.02 3.25 10.32
N LYS A 396 -28.77 2.17 9.54
CA LYS A 396 -28.87 2.13 8.07
C LYS A 396 -27.99 3.20 7.43
N MET A 397 -26.78 3.36 7.93
CA MET A 397 -25.81 4.35 7.51
C MET A 397 -24.58 3.62 6.94
N PRO A 398 -24.42 3.55 5.61
CA PRO A 398 -23.19 3.01 5.03
C PRO A 398 -22.00 3.90 5.37
N ILE A 399 -20.85 3.27 5.63
CA ILE A 399 -19.63 3.94 6.07
C ILE A 399 -18.45 3.61 5.18
N LEU A 400 -17.44 4.48 5.20
CA LEU A 400 -16.12 4.27 4.63
C LEU A 400 -15.12 4.05 5.77
N LEU A 401 -14.42 2.93 5.72
CA LEU A 401 -13.34 2.65 6.66
C LEU A 401 -12.04 3.29 6.15
N GLU A 402 -11.34 3.98 7.03
CA GLU A 402 -10.03 4.59 6.77
C GLU A 402 -9.11 4.46 7.99
N GLY A 403 -7.95 5.09 7.97
CA GLY A 403 -7.01 5.04 9.08
C GLY A 403 -6.02 3.88 8.96
N TYR A 404 -5.70 3.27 10.10
CA TYR A 404 -4.70 2.22 10.16
C TYR A 404 -5.25 0.89 9.64
N GLU A 405 -4.40 0.19 8.89
CA GLU A 405 -4.68 -1.14 8.35
C GLU A 405 -4.74 -2.19 9.46
N PRO A 406 -5.38 -3.36 9.21
CA PRO A 406 -5.28 -4.47 10.14
C PRO A 406 -3.82 -4.90 10.33
N PRO A 407 -3.46 -5.41 11.51
CA PRO A 407 -2.12 -5.93 11.74
C PRO A 407 -1.82 -7.08 10.78
N SER A 408 -0.53 -7.22 10.41
CA SER A 408 -0.08 -8.34 9.59
C SER A 408 -0.30 -9.66 10.34
N ASP A 409 -1.14 -10.52 9.78
CA ASP A 409 -1.53 -11.79 10.39
C ASP A 409 -1.81 -12.83 9.30
N PRO A 410 -1.22 -14.04 9.36
CA PRO A 410 -1.45 -15.08 8.35
C PRO A 410 -2.89 -15.59 8.27
N ARG A 411 -3.72 -15.32 9.29
CA ARG A 411 -5.14 -15.65 9.33
C ARG A 411 -6.03 -14.63 8.59
N LEU A 412 -5.42 -13.58 8.00
CA LEU A 412 -6.09 -12.57 7.18
C LEU A 412 -5.39 -12.45 5.83
N LYS A 413 -6.11 -12.66 4.75
CA LYS A 413 -5.64 -12.36 3.39
C LYS A 413 -6.00 -10.94 3.00
N SER A 414 -5.18 -10.35 2.14
CA SER A 414 -5.45 -9.00 1.61
C SER A 414 -4.90 -8.82 0.22
N PHE A 415 -5.50 -7.92 -0.54
CA PHE A 415 -4.86 -7.25 -1.65
C PHE A 415 -5.03 -5.73 -1.50
N LYS A 416 -4.13 -4.98 -2.14
CA LYS A 416 -4.18 -3.51 -2.11
C LYS A 416 -4.01 -2.95 -3.51
N VAL A 417 -4.67 -1.83 -3.77
CA VAL A 417 -4.51 -1.03 -4.98
C VAL A 417 -3.92 0.31 -4.57
N THR A 418 -2.75 0.61 -5.06
CA THR A 418 -1.96 1.79 -4.67
C THR A 418 -1.50 2.59 -5.88
N PRO A 419 -1.33 3.91 -5.77
CA PRO A 419 -0.81 4.73 -6.85
C PRO A 419 0.71 4.75 -6.81
N ASP A 420 1.33 4.66 -7.98
CA ASP A 420 2.74 4.94 -8.14
C ASP A 420 2.95 5.88 -9.35
N PRO A 421 4.10 6.56 -9.50
CA PRO A 421 4.30 7.45 -10.64
C PRO A 421 4.00 6.76 -11.97
N GLY A 422 3.02 7.28 -12.69
CA GLY A 422 2.60 6.78 -13.99
C GLY A 422 1.75 5.51 -14.01
N VAL A 423 1.51 4.83 -12.88
CA VAL A 423 0.81 3.54 -12.82
C VAL A 423 -0.14 3.42 -11.62
N ILE A 424 -1.02 2.44 -11.68
CA ILE A 424 -1.65 1.80 -10.52
C ILE A 424 -0.90 0.51 -10.26
N GLU A 425 -0.51 0.26 -9.02
CA GLU A 425 0.09 -0.97 -8.55
C GLU A 425 -0.93 -1.80 -7.78
N VAL A 426 -0.95 -3.11 -8.01
CA VAL A 426 -1.81 -4.04 -7.29
C VAL A 426 -0.95 -4.99 -6.48
N ASN A 427 -0.91 -4.80 -5.18
CA ASN A 427 -0.29 -5.74 -4.25
C ASN A 427 -1.21 -6.95 -4.07
N ILE A 428 -1.05 -7.97 -4.92
CA ILE A 428 -1.93 -9.15 -4.92
C ILE A 428 -1.59 -10.10 -3.77
N HIS A 429 -2.61 -10.73 -3.19
CA HIS A 429 -2.41 -11.75 -2.18
C HIS A 429 -1.59 -12.94 -2.69
N PRO A 430 -0.74 -13.54 -1.84
CA PRO A 430 0.11 -14.64 -2.26
C PRO A 430 -0.70 -15.91 -2.52
N ALA A 431 -0.33 -16.61 -3.60
CA ALA A 431 -0.84 -17.94 -3.96
C ALA A 431 0.02 -19.04 -3.34
N GLY A 432 -0.61 -20.04 -2.76
CA GLY A 432 0.04 -21.20 -2.15
C GLY A 432 0.35 -22.34 -3.10
N SER A 433 -0.19 -22.29 -4.33
CA SER A 433 0.01 -23.33 -5.36
C SER A 433 0.12 -22.73 -6.75
N TRP A 434 0.62 -23.55 -7.71
CA TRP A 434 0.69 -23.15 -9.12
C TRP A 434 -0.69 -22.83 -9.69
N ASN A 435 -1.68 -23.68 -9.42
CA ASN A 435 -3.03 -23.47 -9.95
C ASN A 435 -3.70 -22.22 -9.39
N GLU A 436 -3.50 -21.93 -8.10
CA GLU A 436 -3.97 -20.67 -7.48
C GLU A 436 -3.27 -19.46 -8.11
N LEU A 437 -1.96 -19.55 -8.34
CA LEU A 437 -1.18 -18.48 -8.97
C LEU A 437 -1.67 -18.19 -10.40
N VAL A 438 -1.94 -19.22 -11.19
CA VAL A 438 -2.51 -19.07 -12.54
C VAL A 438 -3.87 -18.41 -12.48
N ALA A 439 -4.77 -18.91 -11.65
CA ALA A 439 -6.13 -18.39 -11.52
C ALA A 439 -6.13 -16.92 -11.06
N ASN A 440 -5.33 -16.58 -10.03
CA ASN A 440 -5.23 -15.22 -9.51
C ASN A 440 -4.68 -14.25 -10.55
N THR A 441 -3.63 -14.65 -11.28
CA THR A 441 -2.99 -13.79 -12.27
C THR A 441 -3.90 -13.55 -13.48
N GLU A 442 -4.51 -14.59 -14.04
CA GLU A 442 -5.43 -14.46 -15.17
C GLU A 442 -6.65 -13.61 -14.80
N LEU A 443 -7.22 -13.82 -13.61
CA LEU A 443 -8.35 -13.04 -13.10
C LEU A 443 -7.99 -11.58 -12.89
N LEU A 444 -6.81 -11.27 -12.31
CA LEU A 444 -6.35 -9.90 -12.11
C LEU A 444 -6.23 -9.13 -13.42
N TYR A 445 -5.60 -9.73 -14.44
CA TYR A 445 -5.46 -9.07 -15.75
C TYR A 445 -6.83 -8.83 -16.42
N GLU A 446 -7.77 -9.78 -16.27
CA GLU A 446 -9.13 -9.61 -16.80
C GLU A 446 -9.91 -8.51 -16.04
N GLU A 447 -9.83 -8.48 -14.71
CA GLU A 447 -10.50 -7.45 -13.93
C GLU A 447 -9.89 -6.05 -14.15
N ALA A 448 -8.58 -5.98 -14.37
CA ALA A 448 -7.91 -4.74 -14.77
C ALA A 448 -8.42 -4.27 -16.16
N ARG A 449 -8.47 -5.18 -17.15
CA ARG A 449 -9.02 -4.89 -18.50
C ARG A 449 -10.45 -4.38 -18.43
N LEU A 450 -11.30 -5.03 -17.66
CA LEU A 450 -12.70 -4.64 -17.44
C LEU A 450 -12.84 -3.32 -16.65
N SER A 451 -11.77 -2.90 -15.95
CA SER A 451 -11.66 -1.58 -15.32
C SER A 451 -11.03 -0.52 -16.23
N ARG A 452 -10.85 -0.81 -17.52
CA ARG A 452 -10.19 0.07 -18.49
C ARG A 452 -8.72 0.33 -18.14
N LEU A 453 -8.03 -0.69 -17.63
CA LEU A 453 -6.61 -0.69 -17.32
C LEU A 453 -5.88 -1.74 -18.16
N GLY A 454 -4.69 -1.42 -18.64
CA GLY A 454 -3.84 -2.27 -19.46
C GLY A 454 -2.44 -2.44 -18.87
N ALA A 455 -1.75 -3.48 -19.31
CA ALA A 455 -0.38 -3.81 -18.89
C ALA A 455 0.69 -3.30 -19.84
N GLU A 456 0.34 -2.46 -20.80
CA GLU A 456 1.24 -1.92 -21.83
C GLU A 456 0.91 -0.48 -22.18
N LYS A 457 1.88 0.24 -22.70
CA LYS A 457 1.78 1.59 -23.22
C LYS A 457 2.25 1.66 -24.66
N PHE A 458 1.91 2.75 -25.33
CA PHE A 458 2.51 3.16 -26.59
C PHE A 458 3.34 4.41 -26.38
N MET A 459 4.57 4.41 -26.87
CA MET A 459 5.39 5.60 -26.92
C MET A 459 4.89 6.57 -27.98
N LEU A 460 5.36 7.82 -27.95
CA LEU A 460 4.97 8.85 -28.94
C LEU A 460 5.28 8.44 -30.40
N ASP A 461 6.28 7.59 -30.60
CA ASP A 461 6.66 7.04 -31.91
C ASP A 461 5.86 5.78 -32.30
N GLY A 462 4.87 5.39 -31.50
CA GLY A 462 4.00 4.24 -31.73
C GLY A 462 4.58 2.88 -31.34
N ARG A 463 5.80 2.83 -30.78
CA ARG A 463 6.38 1.59 -30.27
C ARG A 463 5.70 1.17 -28.98
N HIS A 464 5.52 -0.14 -28.82
CA HIS A 464 5.08 -0.72 -27.55
C HIS A 464 6.16 -0.55 -26.49
N THR A 465 5.73 -0.30 -25.26
CA THR A 465 6.58 -0.34 -24.08
C THR A 465 5.76 -0.93 -22.91
N GLY A 466 6.44 -1.35 -21.84
CA GLY A 466 5.76 -1.69 -20.61
C GLY A 466 5.06 -0.50 -19.96
N THR A 467 4.42 -0.73 -18.84
CA THR A 467 3.69 0.32 -18.09
C THR A 467 4.60 1.44 -17.59
N GLY A 468 5.91 1.19 -17.50
CA GLY A 468 6.88 2.03 -16.80
C GLY A 468 7.00 1.71 -15.31
N GLY A 469 6.12 0.85 -14.79
CA GLY A 469 6.20 0.24 -13.46
C GLY A 469 6.69 -1.20 -13.53
N GLY A 470 6.94 -1.80 -12.35
CA GLY A 470 7.40 -3.18 -12.25
C GLY A 470 6.28 -4.22 -12.28
N ASN A 471 6.70 -5.48 -12.35
CA ASN A 471 5.92 -6.66 -12.00
C ASN A 471 6.70 -7.40 -10.91
N HIS A 472 6.87 -6.75 -9.76
CA HIS A 472 7.68 -7.29 -8.69
C HIS A 472 7.09 -8.62 -8.20
N VAL A 473 7.94 -9.62 -8.01
CA VAL A 473 7.53 -10.93 -7.52
C VAL A 473 7.89 -11.03 -6.05
N THR A 474 6.87 -11.27 -5.21
CA THR A 474 7.07 -11.46 -3.78
C THR A 474 7.05 -12.94 -3.46
N LEU A 475 8.11 -13.42 -2.83
CA LEU A 475 8.36 -14.81 -2.48
C LEU A 475 8.36 -14.96 -0.96
N GLY A 476 7.68 -15.98 -0.45
CA GLY A 476 7.63 -16.25 0.98
C GLY A 476 6.94 -17.56 1.31
N ALA A 477 6.23 -17.57 2.41
CA ALA A 477 5.41 -18.70 2.83
C ALA A 477 4.11 -18.24 3.51
N ALA A 478 3.25 -19.18 3.89
CA ALA A 478 2.00 -18.87 4.57
C ALA A 478 2.23 -18.20 5.94
N THR A 479 3.32 -18.54 6.62
CA THR A 479 3.78 -17.90 7.85
C THR A 479 5.25 -17.48 7.72
N PRO A 480 5.72 -16.48 8.46
CA PRO A 480 7.14 -16.11 8.44
C PRO A 480 8.08 -17.26 8.82
N SER A 481 7.66 -18.13 9.73
CA SER A 481 8.42 -19.32 10.17
C SER A 481 8.63 -20.34 9.05
N ASP A 482 7.71 -20.40 8.08
CA ASP A 482 7.78 -21.32 6.95
C ASP A 482 8.60 -20.77 5.79
N SER A 483 9.04 -19.50 5.85
CA SER A 483 9.80 -18.86 4.78
C SER A 483 10.99 -19.70 4.32
N PRO A 484 11.07 -20.06 3.03
CA PRO A 484 12.18 -20.87 2.53
C PRO A 484 13.54 -20.17 2.70
N PHE A 485 13.57 -18.85 2.69
CA PHE A 485 14.79 -18.06 2.85
C PHE A 485 15.29 -17.99 4.29
N LEU A 486 14.38 -18.07 5.26
CA LEU A 486 14.73 -18.10 6.68
C LEU A 486 15.05 -19.52 7.15
N ARG A 487 14.32 -20.52 6.62
CA ARG A 487 14.55 -21.94 6.91
C ARG A 487 15.87 -22.45 6.31
N GLN A 488 16.19 -22.02 5.08
CA GLN A 488 17.37 -22.44 4.34
C GLN A 488 18.01 -21.26 3.59
N PRO A 489 18.86 -20.46 4.26
CA PRO A 489 19.46 -19.25 3.73
C PRO A 489 20.27 -19.41 2.43
N ASP A 490 20.87 -20.58 2.23
CA ASP A 490 21.62 -20.89 1.01
C ASP A 490 20.76 -20.95 -0.25
N VAL A 491 19.42 -21.04 -0.14
CA VAL A 491 18.51 -20.81 -1.28
C VAL A 491 18.61 -19.36 -1.77
N LEU A 492 18.57 -18.39 -0.85
CA LEU A 492 18.72 -16.97 -1.20
C LEU A 492 20.09 -16.69 -1.80
N ARG A 493 21.17 -17.20 -1.18
CA ARG A 493 22.52 -17.14 -1.74
C ARG A 493 22.56 -17.71 -3.15
N SER A 494 21.92 -18.86 -3.37
CA SER A 494 21.91 -19.55 -4.66
C SER A 494 21.21 -18.73 -5.75
N ILE A 495 20.06 -18.12 -5.44
CA ILE A 495 19.33 -17.25 -6.38
C ILE A 495 20.18 -16.02 -6.73
N LEU A 496 20.72 -15.33 -5.74
CA LEU A 496 21.58 -14.17 -5.93
C LEU A 496 22.79 -14.51 -6.82
N THR A 497 23.48 -15.62 -6.53
CA THR A 497 24.65 -16.06 -7.31
C THR A 497 24.27 -16.47 -8.72
N PHE A 498 23.19 -17.24 -8.89
CA PHE A 498 22.71 -17.67 -10.20
C PHE A 498 22.32 -16.49 -11.08
N TRP A 499 21.55 -15.55 -10.52
CA TRP A 499 21.10 -14.37 -11.24
C TRP A 499 22.26 -13.46 -11.63
N GLN A 500 23.23 -13.29 -10.73
CA GLN A 500 24.45 -12.55 -10.99
C GLN A 500 25.28 -13.19 -12.13
N HIS A 501 25.29 -14.52 -12.23
CA HIS A 501 25.99 -15.24 -13.32
C HIS A 501 25.26 -15.17 -14.67
N HIS A 502 23.99 -14.77 -14.69
CA HIS A 502 23.16 -14.72 -15.89
C HIS A 502 22.62 -13.31 -16.16
N PRO A 503 23.49 -12.31 -16.46
CA PRO A 503 23.07 -10.92 -16.66
C PRO A 503 22.01 -10.76 -17.73
N GLY A 504 22.02 -11.62 -18.75
CA GLY A 504 21.00 -11.63 -19.80
C GLY A 504 19.56 -11.79 -19.27
N LEU A 505 19.35 -12.44 -18.11
CA LEU A 505 18.02 -12.53 -17.49
C LEU A 505 17.58 -11.19 -16.93
N SER A 506 18.49 -10.47 -16.24
CA SER A 506 18.19 -9.13 -15.73
C SER A 506 17.79 -8.18 -16.86
N TYR A 507 18.57 -8.16 -17.94
CA TYR A 507 18.30 -7.25 -19.07
C TYR A 507 17.13 -7.67 -19.94
N LEU A 508 16.82 -8.98 -20.03
CA LEU A 508 15.66 -9.48 -20.74
C LEU A 508 14.34 -9.10 -20.06
N PHE A 509 14.34 -9.10 -18.72
CA PHE A 509 13.11 -8.88 -17.94
C PHE A 509 12.98 -7.45 -17.41
N SER A 510 14.04 -6.64 -17.47
CA SER A 510 14.00 -5.23 -17.08
C SER A 510 13.29 -4.38 -18.13
N GLY A 511 12.90 -3.17 -17.73
CA GLY A 511 12.36 -2.15 -18.63
C GLY A 511 13.42 -1.41 -19.44
N MET A 512 13.03 -0.27 -20.01
CA MET A 512 13.89 0.58 -20.83
C MET A 512 15.09 1.17 -20.07
N PHE A 513 15.01 1.27 -18.75
CA PHE A 513 16.04 1.87 -17.91
C PHE A 513 16.79 0.80 -17.15
N ILE A 514 18.07 0.70 -17.44
CA ILE A 514 18.99 -0.25 -16.81
C ILE A 514 20.19 0.50 -16.22
N GLY A 515 21.01 -0.22 -15.43
CA GLY A 515 22.21 0.33 -14.83
C GLY A 515 21.99 0.81 -13.40
N ALA A 516 23.03 1.39 -12.82
CA ALA A 516 23.11 1.76 -11.40
C ALA A 516 22.03 2.72 -10.89
N THR A 517 21.39 3.46 -11.79
CA THR A 517 20.34 4.45 -11.47
C THR A 517 18.93 3.97 -11.83
N SER A 518 18.78 2.74 -12.32
CA SER A 518 17.47 2.11 -12.56
C SER A 518 16.70 1.90 -11.26
N GLN A 519 15.44 1.50 -11.38
CA GLN A 519 14.62 1.17 -10.20
C GLN A 519 15.08 -0.09 -9.46
N ALA A 520 15.73 -1.01 -10.17
CA ALA A 520 16.17 -2.29 -9.64
C ALA A 520 17.55 -2.65 -10.19
N PRO A 521 18.62 -1.90 -9.81
CA PRO A 521 19.95 -2.19 -10.26
C PRO A 521 20.40 -3.56 -9.77
N ARG A 522 21.18 -4.25 -10.60
CA ARG A 522 21.88 -5.47 -10.24
C ARG A 522 22.88 -5.20 -9.11
N VAL A 523 23.19 -6.21 -8.33
CA VAL A 523 24.18 -6.10 -7.24
C VAL A 523 25.57 -5.69 -7.73
N ASP A 524 25.92 -6.03 -8.98
CA ASP A 524 27.20 -5.70 -9.65
C ASP A 524 27.17 -4.38 -10.43
N GLU A 525 26.06 -3.68 -10.48
CA GLU A 525 25.95 -2.33 -11.06
C GLU A 525 25.99 -1.22 -10.00
N ALA A 526 25.62 -1.52 -8.75
CA ALA A 526 25.50 -0.50 -7.73
C ALA A 526 26.87 0.02 -7.25
N ARG A 527 27.78 -0.88 -6.89
CA ARG A 527 29.15 -0.56 -6.41
C ARG A 527 30.12 -1.70 -6.76
N ASP A 528 31.32 -1.34 -7.20
CA ASP A 528 32.34 -2.33 -7.58
C ASP A 528 32.75 -3.24 -6.41
N GLU A 529 32.82 -2.70 -5.19
CA GLU A 529 33.21 -3.43 -3.99
C GLU A 529 32.11 -4.36 -3.44
N SER A 530 30.85 -4.14 -3.83
CA SER A 530 29.72 -4.88 -3.27
C SER A 530 29.82 -6.39 -3.45
N LEU A 531 30.44 -6.86 -4.55
CA LEU A 531 30.66 -8.29 -4.77
C LEU A 531 31.65 -8.91 -3.78
N TYR A 532 32.67 -8.19 -3.31
CA TYR A 532 33.59 -8.69 -2.27
C TYR A 532 32.90 -8.79 -0.93
N GLU A 533 32.16 -7.75 -0.57
CA GLU A 533 31.39 -7.71 0.68
C GLU A 533 30.34 -8.82 0.68
N LEU A 534 29.66 -9.03 -0.44
CA LEU A 534 28.67 -10.08 -0.61
C LEU A 534 29.27 -11.48 -0.53
N GLU A 535 30.47 -11.72 -1.12
CA GLU A 535 31.19 -12.98 -0.98
C GLU A 535 31.58 -13.27 0.49
N ILE A 536 32.00 -12.24 1.25
CA ILE A 536 32.29 -12.37 2.68
C ILE A 536 31.02 -12.73 3.46
N ALA A 537 29.91 -12.04 3.18
CA ALA A 537 28.62 -12.34 3.79
C ALA A 537 28.17 -13.79 3.49
N PHE A 538 28.32 -14.25 2.25
CA PHE A 538 27.98 -15.61 1.85
C PHE A 538 28.81 -16.69 2.56
N GLN A 539 30.06 -16.38 2.95
CA GLN A 539 30.89 -17.29 3.75
C GLN A 539 30.37 -17.44 5.20
N GLN A 540 29.63 -16.43 5.68
CA GLN A 540 29.05 -16.44 7.02
C GLN A 540 27.60 -16.97 7.05
N MET A 541 26.99 -17.17 5.88
CA MET A 541 25.64 -17.71 5.82
C MET A 541 25.61 -19.19 6.22
N PRO A 542 24.66 -19.59 7.08
CA PRO A 542 24.49 -20.99 7.41
C PRO A 542 24.12 -21.82 6.18
N GLN A 543 24.55 -23.08 6.18
CA GLN A 543 24.18 -24.05 5.14
C GLN A 543 23.09 -24.98 5.67
N GLY A 544 22.08 -25.23 4.84
CA GLY A 544 20.93 -26.03 5.24
C GLY A 544 20.02 -25.31 6.24
N HIS A 545 19.41 -26.08 7.14
CA HIS A 545 18.44 -25.54 8.10
C HIS A 545 19.05 -24.51 9.06
N ASN A 546 18.32 -23.42 9.30
CA ASN A 546 18.77 -22.32 10.14
C ASN A 546 17.71 -21.97 11.20
N ASP A 547 18.15 -21.97 12.46
CA ASP A 547 17.32 -21.61 13.62
C ASP A 547 17.42 -20.12 14.01
N GLN A 548 18.18 -19.32 13.24
CA GLN A 548 18.42 -17.90 13.51
C GLN A 548 17.85 -17.02 12.39
N PRO A 549 16.54 -16.79 12.34
CA PRO A 549 15.88 -16.11 11.20
C PRO A 549 16.39 -14.68 10.97
N TRP A 550 16.89 -14.02 12.01
CA TRP A 550 17.44 -12.66 11.94
C TRP A 550 18.79 -12.58 11.21
N LEU A 551 19.53 -13.68 11.10
CA LEU A 551 20.91 -13.67 10.62
C LEU A 551 21.02 -13.28 9.15
N VAL A 552 20.11 -13.75 8.30
CA VAL A 552 20.10 -13.47 6.86
C VAL A 552 19.94 -11.97 6.61
N ASP A 553 19.01 -11.34 7.30
CA ASP A 553 18.80 -9.90 7.22
C ASP A 553 20.05 -9.11 7.63
N ARG A 554 20.67 -9.49 8.75
CA ARG A 554 21.88 -8.83 9.25
C ARG A 554 23.07 -8.94 8.30
N LEU A 555 23.18 -10.04 7.58
CA LEU A 555 24.26 -10.25 6.62
C LEU A 555 24.05 -9.49 5.30
N LEU A 556 22.81 -9.35 4.83
CA LEU A 556 22.55 -8.93 3.46
C LEU A 556 21.91 -7.55 3.30
N ARG A 557 21.17 -7.04 4.33
CA ARG A 557 20.39 -5.80 4.21
C ARG A 557 21.18 -4.62 3.63
N ASN A 558 22.39 -4.38 4.13
CA ASN A 558 23.23 -3.26 3.71
C ASN A 558 24.10 -3.55 2.49
N LEU A 559 23.99 -4.74 1.90
CA LEU A 559 24.70 -5.15 0.70
C LEU A 559 23.80 -5.18 -0.54
N LEU A 560 22.50 -5.41 -0.35
CA LEU A 560 21.47 -5.37 -1.39
C LEU A 560 20.84 -3.97 -1.43
N ILE A 561 21.60 -3.01 -1.92
CA ILE A 561 21.27 -1.58 -1.94
C ILE A 561 21.66 -0.96 -3.27
N ASP A 562 21.04 0.17 -3.62
CA ASP A 562 21.48 0.98 -4.74
C ASP A 562 22.72 1.84 -4.40
N THR A 563 23.17 2.67 -5.34
CA THR A 563 24.31 3.59 -5.15
C THR A 563 24.09 4.64 -4.07
N THR A 564 22.83 4.87 -3.65
CA THR A 564 22.47 5.84 -2.58
C THR A 564 22.35 5.18 -1.21
N GLY A 565 22.47 3.85 -1.14
CA GLY A 565 22.26 3.08 0.09
C GLY A 565 20.79 2.71 0.35
N ASN A 566 19.92 2.87 -0.64
CA ASN A 566 18.50 2.54 -0.50
C ASN A 566 18.29 1.03 -0.68
N THR A 567 17.84 0.36 0.38
CA THR A 567 17.56 -1.09 0.42
C THR A 567 16.36 -1.49 -0.45
N HIS A 568 15.45 -0.54 -0.69
CA HIS A 568 14.26 -0.78 -1.52
C HIS A 568 14.51 -0.58 -3.02
N ARG A 569 15.71 -0.21 -3.41
CA ARG A 569 16.12 -0.01 -4.81
C ARG A 569 17.26 -0.96 -5.17
N SER A 570 16.98 -2.24 -5.18
CA SER A 570 17.86 -3.32 -5.61
C SER A 570 17.03 -4.38 -6.32
N GLU A 571 17.62 -5.13 -7.22
CA GLU A 571 16.96 -6.24 -7.92
C GLU A 571 16.37 -7.27 -6.94
N PHE A 572 17.00 -7.44 -5.78
CA PHE A 572 16.51 -8.24 -4.65
C PHE A 572 16.39 -7.38 -3.41
N CYS A 573 15.18 -7.24 -2.89
CA CYS A 573 14.89 -6.47 -1.69
C CYS A 573 14.53 -7.41 -0.52
N VAL A 574 15.25 -7.25 0.60
CA VAL A 574 15.08 -8.05 1.83
C VAL A 574 14.37 -7.30 2.95
N ASP A 575 13.81 -6.12 2.69
CA ASP A 575 13.22 -5.25 3.71
C ASP A 575 12.11 -5.92 4.51
N LYS A 576 11.33 -6.80 3.87
CA LYS A 576 10.23 -7.54 4.47
C LYS A 576 10.65 -8.94 4.97
N LEU A 577 11.94 -9.29 4.91
CA LEU A 577 12.41 -10.62 5.31
C LEU A 577 12.44 -10.77 6.84
N TYR A 578 13.30 -9.99 7.50
CA TYR A 578 13.38 -9.95 8.97
C TYR A 578 13.83 -8.55 9.41
N SER A 579 12.98 -7.54 9.27
CA SER A 579 13.33 -6.16 9.61
C SER A 579 13.70 -6.01 11.09
N PRO A 580 14.78 -5.28 11.41
CA PRO A 580 15.09 -4.92 12.79
C PRO A 580 14.14 -3.85 13.35
N ASP A 581 13.49 -3.05 12.48
CA ASP A 581 12.79 -1.82 12.85
C ASP A 581 11.42 -2.08 13.51
N SER A 582 10.72 -3.13 13.07
CA SER A 582 9.42 -3.47 13.64
C SER A 582 9.11 -4.96 13.52
N TYR A 583 8.25 -5.46 14.40
CA TYR A 583 7.73 -6.84 14.34
C TYR A 583 6.88 -7.06 13.08
N THR A 584 6.08 -6.08 12.69
CA THR A 584 5.18 -6.15 11.53
C THR A 584 5.92 -6.25 10.19
N ALA A 585 7.18 -5.80 10.13
CA ALA A 585 8.03 -5.91 8.95
C ALA A 585 8.81 -7.23 8.88
N ARG A 586 8.65 -8.15 9.85
CA ARG A 586 9.26 -9.49 9.86
C ARG A 586 8.33 -10.51 9.21
N GLN A 587 8.15 -10.40 7.90
CA GLN A 587 7.17 -11.18 7.16
C GLN A 587 7.75 -12.42 6.48
N GLY A 588 9.06 -12.63 6.53
CA GLY A 588 9.70 -13.75 5.84
C GLY A 588 9.67 -13.65 4.33
N LEU A 589 9.50 -12.44 3.76
CA LEU A 589 9.32 -12.20 2.34
C LEU A 589 10.58 -11.67 1.69
N LEU A 590 10.88 -12.19 0.50
CA LEU A 590 11.83 -11.64 -0.47
C LEU A 590 11.05 -10.99 -1.61
N GLU A 591 11.36 -9.76 -1.96
CA GLU A 591 10.82 -9.09 -3.13
C GLU A 591 11.85 -9.09 -4.25
N PHE A 592 11.49 -9.71 -5.40
CA PHE A 592 12.32 -9.73 -6.58
C PHE A 592 11.80 -8.67 -7.57
N ARG A 593 12.55 -7.60 -7.72
CA ARG A 593 12.16 -6.37 -8.41
C ARG A 593 12.63 -6.27 -9.85
N GLY A 594 13.42 -7.23 -10.32
CA GLY A 594 14.06 -7.24 -11.64
C GLY A 594 13.12 -7.47 -12.84
N PHE A 595 11.79 -7.40 -12.67
CA PHE A 595 10.82 -7.62 -13.74
C PHE A 595 10.03 -6.35 -14.04
N GLU A 596 10.00 -5.96 -15.33
CA GLU A 596 9.01 -5.03 -15.86
C GLU A 596 7.67 -5.74 -16.02
N MET A 597 6.58 -4.95 -16.05
CA MET A 597 5.24 -5.48 -16.26
C MET A 597 5.11 -6.09 -17.67
N PRO A 598 4.87 -7.40 -17.80
CA PRO A 598 4.65 -8.03 -19.10
C PRO A 598 3.24 -7.73 -19.62
N PRO A 599 3.06 -7.61 -20.94
CA PRO A 599 1.79 -7.22 -21.55
C PRO A 599 0.68 -8.28 -21.40
N HIS A 600 1.03 -9.50 -20.98
CA HIS A 600 0.08 -10.61 -20.91
C HIS A 600 0.27 -11.46 -19.66
N ALA A 601 -0.83 -11.90 -19.03
CA ALA A 601 -0.83 -12.75 -17.84
C ALA A 601 0.03 -14.02 -18.00
N ARG A 602 -0.04 -14.70 -19.15
CA ARG A 602 0.76 -15.91 -19.42
C ARG A 602 2.26 -15.66 -19.44
N MET A 603 2.70 -14.47 -19.88
CA MET A 603 4.13 -14.09 -19.82
C MET A 603 4.57 -13.89 -18.37
N SER A 604 3.77 -13.21 -17.57
CA SER A 604 4.02 -13.06 -16.12
C SER A 604 4.12 -14.44 -15.45
N LEU A 605 3.20 -15.35 -15.77
CA LEU A 605 3.20 -16.70 -15.22
C LEU A 605 4.43 -17.52 -15.63
N VAL A 606 4.95 -17.37 -16.85
CA VAL A 606 6.20 -18.02 -17.27
C VAL A 606 7.39 -17.48 -16.48
N GLN A 607 7.46 -16.15 -16.22
CA GLN A 607 8.48 -15.58 -15.35
C GLN A 607 8.40 -16.15 -13.93
N MET A 608 7.19 -16.23 -13.38
CA MET A 608 6.96 -16.82 -12.05
C MET A 608 7.29 -18.32 -12.01
N LEU A 609 6.99 -19.06 -13.08
CA LEU A 609 7.35 -20.48 -13.18
C LEU A 609 8.86 -20.69 -13.19
N LEU A 610 9.62 -19.81 -13.89
CA LEU A 610 11.09 -19.82 -13.84
C LEU A 610 11.58 -19.71 -12.39
N ILE A 611 11.04 -18.75 -11.65
CA ILE A 611 11.44 -18.54 -10.24
C ILE A 611 11.08 -19.76 -9.38
N ARG A 612 9.86 -20.32 -9.51
CA ARG A 612 9.46 -21.54 -8.79
C ARG A 612 10.38 -22.72 -9.07
N THR A 613 10.78 -22.87 -10.33
CA THR A 613 11.72 -23.93 -10.76
C THR A 613 13.10 -23.74 -10.12
N LEU A 614 13.60 -22.49 -10.06
CA LEU A 614 14.86 -22.18 -9.40
C LEU A 614 14.79 -22.42 -7.89
N MET A 615 13.65 -22.12 -7.26
CA MET A 615 13.43 -22.37 -5.83
C MET A 615 13.57 -23.85 -5.48
N VAL A 616 12.85 -24.76 -6.15
CA VAL A 616 12.97 -26.20 -5.88
C VAL A 616 14.35 -26.73 -6.24
N ARG A 617 14.94 -26.22 -7.32
CA ARG A 617 16.29 -26.58 -7.74
C ARG A 617 17.34 -26.26 -6.69
N PHE A 618 17.29 -25.05 -6.13
CA PHE A 618 18.29 -24.58 -5.16
C PHE A 618 18.02 -25.07 -3.74
N TRP A 619 16.78 -25.38 -3.43
CA TRP A 619 16.45 -26.07 -2.19
C TRP A 619 17.11 -27.46 -2.12
N ASN A 620 17.00 -28.24 -3.20
CA ASN A 620 17.56 -29.58 -3.29
C ASN A 620 19.07 -29.60 -3.56
N LYS A 621 19.58 -28.61 -4.31
CA LYS A 621 20.99 -28.51 -4.71
C LYS A 621 21.42 -27.05 -4.77
N PRO A 622 21.98 -26.50 -3.71
CA PRO A 622 22.46 -25.13 -3.66
C PRO A 622 23.46 -24.78 -4.76
N TYR A 623 23.35 -23.57 -5.29
CA TYR A 623 24.23 -23.01 -6.31
C TYR A 623 25.33 -22.18 -5.65
N ALA A 624 26.36 -22.85 -5.12
CA ALA A 624 27.39 -22.27 -4.26
C ALA A 624 28.68 -21.93 -5.03
N HIS A 625 28.56 -21.20 -6.13
CA HIS A 625 29.70 -20.71 -6.92
C HIS A 625 30.21 -19.36 -6.39
N ARG A 626 31.42 -18.96 -6.83
CA ARG A 626 31.93 -17.60 -6.60
C ARG A 626 31.25 -16.64 -7.56
N LEU A 627 31.09 -15.40 -7.14
CA LEU A 627 30.55 -14.33 -7.99
C LEU A 627 31.52 -14.00 -9.13
N VAL A 628 30.96 -13.65 -10.28
CA VAL A 628 31.76 -13.25 -11.47
C VAL A 628 31.87 -11.72 -11.48
N ARG A 629 33.07 -11.23 -11.72
CA ARG A 629 33.33 -9.79 -11.88
C ARG A 629 33.31 -9.44 -13.35
N TRP A 630 32.13 -9.01 -13.81
CA TRP A 630 31.94 -8.65 -15.21
C TRP A 630 32.65 -7.34 -15.59
N GLY A 631 32.70 -6.37 -14.65
CA GLY A 631 33.27 -5.05 -14.92
C GLY A 631 32.58 -4.40 -16.12
N THR A 632 33.38 -3.84 -17.02
CA THR A 632 32.86 -3.18 -18.24
C THR A 632 32.24 -4.16 -19.25
N GLU A 633 32.54 -5.46 -19.17
CA GLU A 633 31.93 -6.46 -20.05
C GLU A 633 30.45 -6.66 -19.80
N LEU A 634 29.92 -6.22 -18.62
CA LEU A 634 28.54 -6.46 -18.21
C LEU A 634 27.56 -5.95 -19.28
N HIS A 635 27.68 -4.69 -19.68
CA HIS A 635 26.82 -4.10 -20.69
C HIS A 635 27.24 -4.45 -22.11
N ASP A 636 28.55 -4.44 -22.40
CA ASP A 636 29.07 -4.71 -23.76
C ASP A 636 28.71 -6.13 -24.26
N ARG A 637 28.50 -7.08 -23.33
CA ARG A 637 28.33 -8.49 -23.69
C ARG A 637 26.86 -8.96 -23.59
N PHE A 638 26.07 -8.37 -22.72
CA PHE A 638 24.74 -8.90 -22.39
C PHE A 638 23.57 -7.96 -22.75
N MET A 639 23.85 -6.78 -23.29
CA MET A 639 22.84 -5.83 -23.80
C MET A 639 22.69 -5.87 -25.29
#